data_cfca815a31ed9b62dc5f1c4ac722c7a5
#
_entry.id   cfca815a31ed9b62dc5f1c4ac722c7a5
#
_cell.length_a   1.000
_cell.length_b   1.000
_cell.length_c   1.000
_cell.angle_alpha   90.00
_cell.angle_beta   90.00
_cell.angle_gamma   90.00
#
_symmetry.space_group_name_H-M   'P 1'
#
loop_
_entity.id
_entity.type
_entity.pdbx_description
1 polymer ?
#
loop_
_entity_poly.entity_id
_entity_poly.type
_entity_poly.pdbx_seq_one_letter_code
_entity_poly.pdbx_strand_id
1 'polypeptide(L)'
;MRKRILSLLLASTLSLSLAFPALAAESDTAPRLYPVLTESEITYVPLRAIAEDLGFSVDWDQATQTATVSNNVYFVQIQPLRKTTSVSYVEGAVSAAMTMKDDRIYVDQSFFEQYLDADITVNGASATAAASSMASTRNTIRANDYDVKETCAYEKYEVMVPMDDGVKLRTVVYKPVGDGPWPTAFTRGPYPNQEETKNTLGEEYAKRGMAYVYQYCRGKGGSEGEYVANVDERADGIASLNWLNDQDWVKSIGMHGHSYLALTTWIVGDSLPDKVEALHVQCYGVLRNLSVSHSGLVAVDNITAWTLQNCTDKYSYDFYLESAQYLPQISADTDLWGTPVEGYADWVNHPDFTDDYWNEGVWGDLKNAIGKIDVPTTIFGGYYDHHFEGTIEGWNLLSDETKAKSHMVLGSWNHGFGYTTGWKGGDNYAYDVNTDTFNWFYSIMVNGKVPATGVDAYVVGDDAWVHLDSFPLKNDGERTYYLTTEPTESDGTAYLLSDRQAEHADTVSYVYDPADPKRTEGGECMLYSSSSPDLRGSNPLSPAGYRSDVISFVSDPLAEDTTLAGNLVANLFVSTDVEDTAFTYTISEVDADGTAHNIRNGLLTLAYRNDRYAQAVYDYVPGQVVEMEIESLPIVWTVSAGNRIRIDISSSDFPEFSNHTNTVGNWAEQTETKIANQTIYIGGEYPSSVTLPTLSLGA
;
A
#
# COMPACT_ATOMS: atom_id res chain seq x y z
N MET A 1 -8.53 -55.03 -25.12
CA MET A 1 -9.98 -55.32 -24.97
C MET A 1 -10.70 -54.10 -24.44
N ARG A 2 -11.75 -53.77 -25.17
CA ARG A 2 -12.83 -52.83 -24.91
C ARG A 2 -12.51 -51.30 -24.87
N LYS A 3 -12.79 -50.77 -26.06
CA LYS A 3 -13.18 -49.40 -26.40
C LYS A 3 -14.33 -48.88 -25.54
N ARG A 4 -14.32 -47.59 -25.18
CA ARG A 4 -15.56 -46.80 -25.04
C ARG A 4 -15.40 -45.48 -25.77
N ILE A 5 -16.40 -45.25 -26.58
CA ILE A 5 -16.61 -44.22 -27.57
C ILE A 5 -17.05 -42.93 -26.87
N LEU A 6 -16.44 -41.83 -27.25
CA LEU A 6 -16.84 -40.47 -26.94
C LEU A 6 -17.96 -40.04 -27.89
N SER A 7 -19.09 -39.63 -27.38
CA SER A 7 -20.16 -38.99 -28.16
C SER A 7 -20.04 -37.47 -27.96
N LEU A 8 -19.62 -36.77 -29.00
CA LEU A 8 -19.80 -35.33 -29.17
C LEU A 8 -21.29 -35.07 -29.49
N LEU A 9 -21.91 -34.17 -28.73
CA LEU A 9 -23.11 -33.47 -29.18
C LEU A 9 -22.77 -31.97 -29.20
N LEU A 10 -22.59 -31.47 -30.43
CA LEU A 10 -22.61 -30.04 -30.73
C LEU A 10 -24.04 -29.53 -30.56
N ALA A 11 -24.27 -28.60 -29.67
CA ALA A 11 -25.44 -27.73 -29.70
C ALA A 11 -24.97 -26.33 -30.09
N SER A 12 -25.14 -26.00 -31.36
CA SER A 12 -25.00 -24.64 -31.88
C SER A 12 -26.22 -23.80 -31.47
N THR A 13 -26.04 -22.84 -30.59
CA THR A 13 -26.96 -21.70 -30.43
C THR A 13 -26.29 -20.45 -30.96
N LEU A 14 -26.77 -19.96 -32.09
CA LEU A 14 -26.49 -18.62 -32.61
C LEU A 14 -27.08 -17.61 -31.63
N SER A 15 -26.24 -16.88 -30.93
CA SER A 15 -26.63 -15.64 -30.25
C SER A 15 -26.27 -14.47 -31.14
N LEU A 16 -27.26 -13.81 -31.71
CA LEU A 16 -27.11 -12.50 -32.32
C LEU A 16 -26.81 -11.48 -31.22
N SER A 17 -25.60 -11.03 -31.15
CA SER A 17 -25.25 -9.85 -30.34
C SER A 17 -25.66 -8.61 -31.10
N LEU A 18 -26.73 -7.97 -30.69
CA LEU A 18 -27.04 -6.59 -31.03
C LEU A 18 -26.24 -5.68 -30.09
N ALA A 19 -25.22 -5.04 -30.63
CA ALA A 19 -24.54 -3.94 -29.97
C ALA A 19 -25.51 -2.78 -29.83
N PHE A 20 -25.81 -2.36 -28.62
CA PHE A 20 -26.47 -1.09 -28.34
C PHE A 20 -25.39 -0.05 -27.94
N PRO A 21 -25.42 1.13 -28.53
CA PRO A 21 -24.54 2.22 -28.12
C PRO A 21 -24.99 2.72 -26.75
N ALA A 22 -24.04 3.01 -25.86
CA ALA A 22 -24.28 3.73 -24.62
C ALA A 22 -24.80 5.15 -24.96
N LEU A 23 -26.09 5.35 -24.75
CA LEU A 23 -26.68 6.69 -24.72
C LEU A 23 -26.84 7.06 -23.24
N ALA A 24 -26.06 8.05 -22.83
CA ALA A 24 -26.45 8.87 -21.70
C ALA A 24 -27.75 9.58 -22.09
N ALA A 25 -28.89 9.08 -21.60
CA ALA A 25 -30.15 9.76 -21.68
C ALA A 25 -30.66 9.94 -20.24
N GLU A 26 -30.73 11.19 -19.81
CA GLU A 26 -31.65 11.56 -18.74
C GLU A 26 -33.04 11.05 -19.16
N SER A 27 -33.48 9.93 -18.60
CA SER A 27 -34.83 9.41 -18.79
C SER A 27 -35.60 9.63 -17.51
N ASP A 28 -36.60 10.49 -17.62
CA ASP A 28 -37.68 10.74 -16.67
C ASP A 28 -38.61 9.48 -16.62
N THR A 29 -38.05 8.32 -16.21
CA THR A 29 -38.75 7.07 -16.00
C THR A 29 -38.78 6.75 -14.52
N ALA A 30 -39.97 6.48 -14.00
CA ALA A 30 -40.13 6.05 -12.61
C ALA A 30 -39.23 4.83 -12.33
N PRO A 31 -38.54 4.76 -11.16
CA PRO A 31 -37.60 3.70 -10.85
C PRO A 31 -38.32 2.33 -10.90
N ARG A 32 -37.62 1.34 -11.46
CA ARG A 32 -38.12 -0.04 -11.55
C ARG A 32 -38.32 -0.61 -10.15
N LEU A 33 -39.48 -1.26 -9.93
CA LEU A 33 -39.82 -1.90 -8.67
C LEU A 33 -39.54 -3.40 -8.72
N TYR A 34 -38.79 -3.90 -7.72
CA TYR A 34 -38.50 -5.32 -7.56
C TYR A 34 -39.30 -5.93 -6.42
N PRO A 35 -39.73 -7.20 -6.54
CA PRO A 35 -40.45 -7.88 -5.47
C PRO A 35 -39.53 -8.16 -4.28
N VAL A 36 -40.05 -7.99 -3.08
CA VAL A 36 -39.35 -8.25 -1.83
C VAL A 36 -39.86 -9.54 -1.21
N LEU A 37 -38.94 -10.36 -0.66
CA LEU A 37 -39.25 -11.55 0.13
C LEU A 37 -38.78 -11.31 1.56
N THR A 38 -39.69 -11.50 2.55
CA THR A 38 -39.31 -11.40 3.96
C THR A 38 -39.45 -12.77 4.62
N GLU A 39 -38.33 -13.26 5.17
CA GLU A 39 -38.24 -14.51 5.92
C GLU A 39 -37.42 -14.30 7.19
N SER A 40 -37.88 -14.74 8.36
CA SER A 40 -37.16 -14.66 9.63
C SER A 40 -36.60 -13.26 9.96
N GLU A 41 -37.39 -12.22 9.73
CA GLU A 41 -37.06 -10.81 9.94
C GLU A 41 -36.00 -10.23 8.96
N ILE A 42 -35.50 -11.03 8.02
CA ILE A 42 -34.61 -10.58 6.96
C ILE A 42 -35.37 -10.27 5.69
N THR A 43 -35.02 -9.17 5.06
CA THR A 43 -35.62 -8.69 3.82
C THR A 43 -34.71 -9.00 2.65
N TYR A 44 -35.19 -9.83 1.74
CA TYR A 44 -34.44 -10.30 0.58
C TYR A 44 -34.93 -9.67 -0.71
N VAL A 45 -34.02 -9.38 -1.62
CA VAL A 45 -34.32 -8.83 -2.95
C VAL A 45 -33.73 -9.75 -4.05
N PRO A 46 -34.30 -9.75 -5.28
CA PRO A 46 -33.92 -10.71 -6.32
C PRO A 46 -32.56 -10.33 -6.97
N LEU A 47 -31.55 -11.17 -6.76
CA LEU A 47 -30.19 -10.92 -7.22
C LEU A 47 -30.12 -10.60 -8.72
N ARG A 48 -30.51 -11.55 -9.60
CA ARG A 48 -30.36 -11.41 -11.04
C ARG A 48 -31.03 -10.16 -11.61
N ALA A 49 -32.29 -9.92 -11.19
CA ALA A 49 -33.07 -8.84 -11.78
C ALA A 49 -32.50 -7.46 -11.46
N ILE A 50 -31.93 -7.30 -10.26
CA ILE A 50 -31.31 -6.04 -9.84
C ILE A 50 -29.91 -5.92 -10.44
N ALA A 51 -29.09 -6.98 -10.37
CA ALA A 51 -27.75 -6.95 -10.91
C ALA A 51 -27.72 -6.66 -12.43
N GLU A 52 -28.62 -7.29 -13.21
CA GLU A 52 -28.73 -7.03 -14.65
C GLU A 52 -29.18 -5.60 -14.98
N ASP A 53 -30.07 -5.02 -14.19
CA ASP A 53 -30.45 -3.61 -14.36
C ASP A 53 -29.36 -2.61 -13.94
N LEU A 54 -28.45 -3.02 -13.07
CA LEU A 54 -27.25 -2.27 -12.70
C LEU A 54 -26.08 -2.46 -13.70
N GLY A 55 -26.27 -3.26 -14.77
CA GLY A 55 -25.28 -3.47 -15.82
C GLY A 55 -24.37 -4.67 -15.62
N PHE A 56 -24.64 -5.53 -14.63
CA PHE A 56 -23.92 -6.79 -14.44
C PHE A 56 -24.54 -7.93 -15.23
N SER A 57 -23.75 -8.91 -15.63
CA SER A 57 -24.23 -10.20 -16.10
C SER A 57 -24.35 -11.17 -14.92
N VAL A 58 -25.32 -12.08 -14.98
CA VAL A 58 -25.49 -13.11 -13.95
C VAL A 58 -25.59 -14.48 -14.60
N ASP A 59 -24.54 -15.28 -14.46
CA ASP A 59 -24.45 -16.63 -14.98
C ASP A 59 -24.65 -17.67 -13.86
N TRP A 60 -25.19 -18.83 -14.21
CA TRP A 60 -25.40 -19.94 -13.29
C TRP A 60 -24.76 -21.21 -13.78
N ASP A 61 -23.82 -21.73 -13.01
CA ASP A 61 -23.22 -23.06 -13.25
C ASP A 61 -23.97 -24.11 -12.43
N GLN A 62 -24.71 -24.96 -13.15
CA GLN A 62 -25.46 -26.05 -12.55
C GLN A 62 -24.58 -27.16 -11.94
N ALA A 63 -23.36 -27.35 -12.44
CA ALA A 63 -22.49 -28.42 -11.95
C ALA A 63 -21.85 -28.06 -10.60
N THR A 64 -21.48 -26.80 -10.43
CA THR A 64 -20.86 -26.27 -9.19
C THR A 64 -21.87 -25.62 -8.28
N GLN A 65 -23.12 -25.41 -8.73
CA GLN A 65 -24.17 -24.66 -8.02
C GLN A 65 -23.72 -23.24 -7.66
N THR A 66 -23.03 -22.59 -8.61
CA THR A 66 -22.44 -21.26 -8.43
C THR A 66 -23.13 -20.24 -9.32
N ALA A 67 -23.55 -19.12 -8.75
CA ALA A 67 -23.91 -17.91 -9.49
C ALA A 67 -22.69 -17.02 -9.63
N THR A 68 -22.38 -16.60 -10.85
CA THR A 68 -21.35 -15.59 -11.12
C THR A 68 -22.04 -14.31 -11.53
N VAL A 69 -21.88 -13.25 -10.73
CA VAL A 69 -22.31 -11.90 -11.04
C VAL A 69 -21.09 -11.13 -11.49
N SER A 70 -21.08 -10.66 -12.72
CA SER A 70 -19.89 -10.03 -13.29
C SER A 70 -20.23 -8.84 -14.16
N ASN A 71 -19.31 -7.88 -14.19
CA ASN A 71 -19.22 -6.89 -15.24
C ASN A 71 -17.83 -7.03 -15.91
N ASN A 72 -17.44 -6.09 -16.77
CA ASN A 72 -16.13 -6.16 -17.43
C ASN A 72 -14.93 -5.90 -16.49
N VAL A 73 -15.18 -5.69 -15.20
CA VAL A 73 -14.20 -5.19 -14.23
C VAL A 73 -13.88 -6.25 -13.16
N TYR A 74 -14.88 -6.86 -12.60
CA TYR A 74 -14.74 -7.89 -11.57
C TYR A 74 -15.92 -8.85 -11.57
N PHE A 75 -15.80 -9.93 -10.84
CA PHE A 75 -16.88 -10.87 -10.63
C PHE A 75 -17.03 -11.28 -9.17
N VAL A 76 -18.26 -11.56 -8.78
CA VAL A 76 -18.62 -12.13 -7.49
C VAL A 76 -19.20 -13.52 -7.73
N GLN A 77 -18.57 -14.55 -7.16
CA GLN A 77 -19.10 -15.91 -7.21
C GLN A 77 -19.81 -16.25 -5.90
N ILE A 78 -21.03 -16.75 -6.04
CA ILE A 78 -21.92 -17.05 -4.92
C ILE A 78 -22.30 -18.51 -4.99
N GLN A 79 -22.08 -19.26 -3.91
CA GLN A 79 -22.58 -20.61 -3.74
C GLN A 79 -23.67 -20.64 -2.65
N PRO A 80 -24.93 -20.46 -3.01
CA PRO A 80 -26.04 -20.27 -2.05
C PRO A 80 -26.16 -21.41 -1.04
N LEU A 81 -25.92 -22.65 -1.47
CA LEU A 81 -26.00 -23.82 -0.60
C LEU A 81 -24.84 -23.92 0.40
N ARG A 82 -23.71 -23.35 0.08
CA ARG A 82 -22.51 -23.32 0.95
C ARG A 82 -22.39 -22.03 1.74
N LYS A 83 -23.18 -21.02 1.40
CA LYS A 83 -23.08 -19.65 1.97
C LYS A 83 -21.66 -19.09 1.86
N THR A 84 -21.02 -19.30 0.72
CA THR A 84 -19.68 -18.80 0.43
C THR A 84 -19.72 -17.83 -0.74
N THR A 85 -18.90 -16.80 -0.68
CA THR A 85 -18.69 -15.84 -1.75
C THR A 85 -17.20 -15.76 -2.06
N SER A 86 -16.83 -15.68 -3.31
CA SER A 86 -15.49 -15.28 -3.72
C SER A 86 -15.58 -14.03 -4.59
N VAL A 87 -14.74 -13.05 -4.30
CA VAL A 87 -14.63 -11.81 -5.06
C VAL A 87 -13.27 -11.80 -5.71
N SER A 88 -13.22 -11.78 -7.03
CA SER A 88 -11.98 -11.68 -7.81
C SER A 88 -10.83 -12.59 -7.30
N TYR A 89 -11.14 -13.89 -7.05
CA TYR A 89 -10.21 -14.93 -6.55
C TYR A 89 -9.99 -15.03 -5.03
N VAL A 90 -10.71 -14.28 -4.22
CA VAL A 90 -10.67 -14.46 -2.75
C VAL A 90 -11.91 -15.21 -2.30
N GLU A 91 -11.75 -16.42 -1.76
CA GLU A 91 -12.85 -17.20 -1.19
C GLU A 91 -13.12 -16.74 0.25
N GLY A 92 -14.35 -16.34 0.55
CA GLY A 92 -14.76 -15.87 1.87
C GLY A 92 -16.17 -16.30 2.29
N ALA A 93 -16.47 -16.18 3.57
CA ALA A 93 -17.84 -16.35 4.05
C ALA A 93 -18.69 -15.15 3.64
N VAL A 94 -19.92 -15.41 3.18
CA VAL A 94 -20.87 -14.33 2.83
C VAL A 94 -21.35 -13.66 4.10
N SER A 95 -21.15 -12.37 4.23
CA SER A 95 -21.71 -11.57 5.32
C SER A 95 -23.19 -11.29 5.10
N ALA A 96 -23.62 -11.09 3.85
CA ALA A 96 -25.03 -10.90 3.52
C ALA A 96 -25.81 -12.21 3.53
N ALA A 97 -27.01 -12.18 4.09
CA ALA A 97 -27.90 -13.35 4.09
C ALA A 97 -28.42 -13.63 2.68
N MET A 98 -28.59 -14.91 2.33
CA MET A 98 -29.16 -15.32 1.04
C MET A 98 -30.10 -16.52 1.18
N THR A 99 -31.06 -16.60 0.26
CA THR A 99 -31.99 -17.71 0.16
C THR A 99 -32.35 -18.04 -1.28
N MET A 100 -32.84 -19.25 -1.53
CA MET A 100 -33.33 -19.65 -2.86
C MET A 100 -34.85 -19.89 -2.79
N LYS A 101 -35.57 -19.32 -3.75
CA LYS A 101 -37.00 -19.54 -3.88
C LYS A 101 -37.41 -19.58 -5.36
N ASP A 102 -38.17 -20.60 -5.75
CA ASP A 102 -38.63 -20.79 -7.12
C ASP A 102 -37.49 -20.71 -8.16
N ASP A 103 -36.38 -21.40 -7.89
CA ASP A 103 -35.13 -21.42 -8.68
C ASP A 103 -34.48 -20.02 -8.90
N ARG A 104 -34.75 -19.09 -7.99
CA ARG A 104 -34.12 -17.75 -7.99
C ARG A 104 -33.38 -17.51 -6.69
N ILE A 105 -32.24 -16.84 -6.82
CA ILE A 105 -31.43 -16.38 -5.69
C ILE A 105 -31.97 -15.04 -5.23
N TYR A 106 -32.24 -14.94 -3.94
CA TYR A 106 -32.57 -13.72 -3.22
C TYR A 106 -31.46 -13.46 -2.20
N VAL A 107 -31.03 -12.21 -2.11
CA VAL A 107 -29.99 -11.76 -1.20
C VAL A 107 -30.52 -10.62 -0.32
N ASP A 108 -29.96 -10.48 0.87
CA ASP A 108 -30.18 -9.29 1.69
C ASP A 108 -29.72 -8.04 0.92
N GLN A 109 -30.35 -6.89 1.21
CA GLN A 109 -30.00 -5.65 0.52
C GLN A 109 -28.52 -5.27 0.65
N SER A 110 -27.89 -5.56 1.79
CA SER A 110 -26.49 -5.31 2.05
C SER A 110 -25.54 -6.01 1.06
N PHE A 111 -26.01 -7.08 0.39
CA PHE A 111 -25.24 -7.70 -0.67
C PHE A 111 -24.93 -6.75 -1.83
N PHE A 112 -25.89 -5.91 -2.21
CA PHE A 112 -25.70 -4.96 -3.31
C PHE A 112 -24.80 -3.80 -2.89
N GLU A 113 -24.95 -3.32 -1.67
CA GLU A 113 -24.08 -2.30 -1.09
C GLU A 113 -22.65 -2.82 -0.98
N GLN A 114 -22.49 -4.05 -0.49
CA GLN A 114 -21.19 -4.66 -0.23
C GLN A 114 -20.45 -5.12 -1.49
N TYR A 115 -21.16 -5.68 -2.47
CA TYR A 115 -20.52 -6.34 -3.61
C TYR A 115 -20.78 -5.69 -4.97
N LEU A 116 -21.83 -4.88 -5.13
CA LEU A 116 -22.24 -4.33 -6.42
C LEU A 116 -22.35 -2.80 -6.46
N ASP A 117 -21.94 -2.10 -5.42
CA ASP A 117 -21.96 -0.63 -5.32
C ASP A 117 -23.32 -0.03 -5.63
N ALA A 118 -24.35 -0.55 -5.02
CA ALA A 118 -25.69 -0.10 -5.29
C ALA A 118 -26.54 0.02 -4.03
N ASP A 119 -27.25 1.13 -3.92
CA ASP A 119 -28.19 1.39 -2.83
C ASP A 119 -29.53 0.72 -3.10
N ILE A 120 -30.00 -0.09 -2.17
CA ILE A 120 -31.31 -0.76 -2.22
C ILE A 120 -32.26 -0.10 -1.23
N THR A 121 -33.27 0.56 -1.73
CA THR A 121 -34.33 1.13 -0.89
C THR A 121 -35.55 0.24 -0.88
N VAL A 122 -35.89 -0.33 0.29
CA VAL A 122 -37.05 -1.21 0.48
C VAL A 122 -38.25 -0.41 0.96
N ASN A 123 -39.37 -0.50 0.23
CA ASN A 123 -40.65 0.14 0.53
C ASN A 123 -41.75 -0.90 0.61
N GLY A 124 -41.95 -1.49 1.78
CA GLY A 124 -42.97 -2.53 2.00
C GLY A 124 -42.70 -3.80 1.21
N ALA A 125 -43.50 -4.13 0.22
CA ALA A 125 -43.38 -5.33 -0.61
C ALA A 125 -42.55 -5.11 -1.90
N SER A 126 -41.96 -3.97 -2.06
CA SER A 126 -41.12 -3.64 -3.23
C SER A 126 -39.81 -2.96 -2.83
N ALA A 127 -38.81 -3.07 -3.69
CA ALA A 127 -37.54 -2.38 -3.58
C ALA A 127 -37.23 -1.62 -4.87
N THR A 128 -36.41 -0.58 -4.74
CA THR A 128 -35.74 0.11 -5.86
C THR A 128 -34.27 -0.05 -5.69
N ALA A 129 -33.51 -0.04 -6.81
CA ALA A 129 -32.06 -0.07 -6.83
C ALA A 129 -31.54 1.14 -7.60
N ALA A 130 -30.46 1.72 -7.11
CA ALA A 130 -29.70 2.77 -7.80
C ALA A 130 -28.23 2.49 -7.61
N ALA A 131 -27.38 2.80 -8.60
CA ALA A 131 -25.94 2.82 -8.36
C ALA A 131 -25.65 3.86 -7.29
N SER A 132 -24.81 3.50 -6.30
CA SER A 132 -24.46 4.45 -5.25
C SER A 132 -23.65 5.63 -5.85
N SER A 133 -23.71 6.79 -5.22
CA SER A 133 -22.92 7.95 -5.65
C SER A 133 -21.41 7.68 -5.55
N MET A 134 -21.02 6.79 -4.65
CA MET A 134 -19.64 6.31 -4.48
C MET A 134 -19.24 5.32 -5.58
N ALA A 135 -20.18 4.57 -6.16
CA ALA A 135 -19.92 3.66 -7.28
C ALA A 135 -19.38 4.38 -8.52
N SER A 136 -19.72 5.65 -8.71
CA SER A 136 -19.20 6.43 -9.86
C SER A 136 -17.68 6.62 -9.81
N THR A 137 -17.13 6.89 -8.63
CA THR A 137 -15.68 7.04 -8.42
C THR A 137 -14.96 5.68 -8.57
N ARG A 138 -15.53 4.65 -7.96
CA ARG A 138 -15.03 3.29 -8.06
C ARG A 138 -15.04 2.75 -9.50
N ASN A 139 -16.16 2.96 -10.21
CA ASN A 139 -16.27 2.60 -11.62
C ASN A 139 -15.34 3.41 -12.51
N THR A 140 -14.97 4.64 -12.14
CA THR A 140 -13.98 5.43 -12.87
C THR A 140 -12.58 4.83 -12.74
N ILE A 141 -12.19 4.38 -11.54
CA ILE A 141 -10.91 3.72 -11.28
C ILE A 141 -10.80 2.39 -12.04
N ARG A 142 -11.91 1.67 -12.17
CA ARG A 142 -11.98 0.35 -12.81
C ARG A 142 -12.50 0.38 -14.26
N ALA A 143 -13.13 1.48 -14.69
CA ALA A 143 -13.71 1.63 -16.04
C ALA A 143 -12.68 1.64 -17.18
N ASN A 144 -11.41 1.47 -16.87
CA ASN A 144 -10.33 1.36 -17.83
C ASN A 144 -10.05 -0.09 -18.27
N ASP A 145 -10.80 -1.07 -17.75
CA ASP A 145 -10.68 -2.45 -18.17
C ASP A 145 -11.14 -2.61 -19.60
N TYR A 146 -10.15 -2.81 -20.46
CA TYR A 146 -10.41 -3.21 -21.84
C TYR A 146 -10.55 -4.72 -21.86
N ASP A 147 -11.72 -5.24 -22.24
CA ASP A 147 -11.93 -6.66 -22.51
C ASP A 147 -11.15 -7.07 -23.78
N VAL A 148 -9.82 -6.98 -23.71
CA VAL A 148 -8.94 -7.36 -24.80
C VAL A 148 -8.80 -8.87 -24.82
N LYS A 149 -9.45 -9.50 -25.80
CA LYS A 149 -9.46 -10.96 -25.95
C LYS A 149 -8.08 -11.51 -26.31
N GLU A 150 -7.78 -12.68 -25.79
CA GLU A 150 -6.61 -13.47 -26.17
C GLU A 150 -6.83 -14.06 -27.57
N THR A 151 -6.41 -13.34 -28.60
CA THR A 151 -6.62 -13.73 -30.00
C THR A 151 -5.33 -13.98 -30.75
N CYS A 152 -4.18 -13.60 -30.21
CA CYS A 152 -2.89 -13.69 -30.87
C CYS A 152 -2.17 -14.98 -30.50
N ALA A 153 -1.60 -15.66 -31.50
CA ALA A 153 -0.50 -16.58 -31.25
C ALA A 153 0.75 -15.77 -30.86
N TYR A 154 1.62 -16.34 -30.07
CA TYR A 154 2.84 -15.66 -29.62
C TYR A 154 4.08 -16.54 -29.82
N GLU A 155 5.24 -15.92 -29.86
CA GLU A 155 6.54 -16.56 -29.77
C GLU A 155 7.28 -16.08 -28.52
N LYS A 156 8.05 -16.99 -27.91
CA LYS A 156 8.96 -16.72 -26.80
C LYS A 156 10.38 -17.00 -27.25
N TYR A 157 11.31 -16.09 -26.98
CA TYR A 157 12.74 -16.33 -27.18
C TYR A 157 13.56 -15.58 -26.13
N GLU A 158 14.81 -15.94 -25.99
CA GLU A 158 15.78 -15.29 -25.12
C GLU A 158 16.90 -14.70 -25.94
N VAL A 159 17.42 -13.58 -25.46
CA VAL A 159 18.55 -12.88 -26.06
C VAL A 159 19.46 -12.32 -24.96
N MET A 160 20.76 -12.36 -25.21
CA MET A 160 21.77 -11.73 -24.36
C MET A 160 22.02 -10.32 -24.88
N VAL A 161 21.42 -9.31 -24.25
CA VAL A 161 21.53 -7.91 -24.66
C VAL A 161 22.84 -7.32 -24.15
N PRO A 162 23.72 -6.79 -25.03
CA PRO A 162 24.98 -6.21 -24.61
C PRO A 162 24.79 -4.84 -23.97
N MET A 163 25.45 -4.62 -22.86
CA MET A 163 25.57 -3.32 -22.20
C MET A 163 26.80 -2.56 -22.76
N ASP A 164 26.92 -1.29 -22.46
CA ASP A 164 28.00 -0.42 -22.99
C ASP A 164 29.42 -0.88 -22.60
N ASP A 165 29.54 -1.56 -21.46
CA ASP A 165 30.83 -2.15 -20.98
C ASP A 165 31.08 -3.56 -21.53
N GLY A 166 30.20 -4.09 -22.34
CA GLY A 166 30.27 -5.40 -22.96
C GLY A 166 29.71 -6.57 -22.16
N VAL A 167 29.26 -6.36 -20.92
CA VAL A 167 28.50 -7.33 -20.15
C VAL A 167 27.17 -7.58 -20.84
N LYS A 168 26.66 -8.81 -20.81
CA LYS A 168 25.41 -9.17 -21.49
C LYS A 168 24.35 -9.58 -20.49
N LEU A 169 23.14 -9.00 -20.63
CA LEU A 169 22.01 -9.28 -19.76
C LEU A 169 21.00 -10.20 -20.44
N ARG A 170 20.62 -11.27 -19.72
CA ARG A 170 19.59 -12.21 -20.16
C ARG A 170 18.25 -11.49 -20.23
N THR A 171 17.65 -11.48 -21.41
CA THR A 171 16.39 -10.84 -21.73
C THR A 171 15.44 -11.84 -22.34
N VAL A 172 14.26 -11.97 -21.77
CA VAL A 172 13.19 -12.86 -22.26
C VAL A 172 12.15 -12.01 -22.96
N VAL A 173 11.83 -12.38 -24.20
CA VAL A 173 10.88 -11.67 -25.06
C VAL A 173 9.69 -12.55 -25.36
N TYR A 174 8.51 -12.05 -25.08
CA TYR A 174 7.22 -12.57 -25.53
C TYR A 174 6.65 -11.60 -26.56
N LYS A 175 6.35 -12.08 -27.73
CA LYS A 175 5.92 -11.22 -28.84
C LYS A 175 4.77 -11.87 -29.60
N PRO A 176 3.70 -11.14 -29.99
CA PRO A 176 2.67 -11.68 -30.88
C PRO A 176 3.27 -12.10 -32.20
N VAL A 177 2.71 -13.16 -32.81
CA VAL A 177 3.07 -13.60 -34.17
C VAL A 177 2.38 -12.72 -35.21
N GLY A 178 3.15 -12.18 -36.16
CA GLY A 178 2.63 -11.30 -37.23
C GLY A 178 3.64 -10.22 -37.61
N ASP A 179 3.18 -9.29 -38.45
CA ASP A 179 4.07 -8.32 -39.09
C ASP A 179 4.49 -7.14 -38.14
N GLY A 180 3.79 -6.94 -37.02
CA GLY A 180 4.12 -5.84 -36.08
C GLY A 180 4.08 -4.44 -36.74
N PRO A 181 4.75 -3.40 -36.18
CA PRO A 181 5.38 -3.42 -34.86
C PRO A 181 4.36 -3.43 -33.71
N TRP A 182 4.78 -3.91 -32.55
CA TRP A 182 3.90 -4.12 -31.39
C TRP A 182 4.15 -3.11 -30.26
N PRO A 183 3.10 -2.62 -29.56
CA PRO A 183 3.28 -1.99 -28.25
C PRO A 183 3.95 -3.02 -27.34
N THR A 184 4.88 -2.57 -26.51
CA THR A 184 5.77 -3.44 -25.73
C THR A 184 5.84 -3.00 -24.28
N ALA A 185 5.46 -3.87 -23.36
CA ALA A 185 5.70 -3.68 -21.94
C ALA A 185 7.12 -4.17 -21.59
N PHE A 186 7.85 -3.38 -20.80
CA PHE A 186 9.24 -3.66 -20.40
C PHE A 186 9.43 -3.55 -18.90
N THR A 187 10.10 -4.53 -18.30
CA THR A 187 10.48 -4.52 -16.89
C THR A 187 11.84 -5.17 -16.69
N ARG A 188 12.58 -4.72 -15.66
CA ARG A 188 13.88 -5.27 -15.26
C ARG A 188 13.86 -5.63 -13.77
N GLY A 189 14.60 -6.68 -13.37
CA GLY A 189 14.67 -7.04 -11.96
C GLY A 189 15.70 -8.11 -11.60
N PRO A 190 16.11 -8.14 -10.31
CA PRO A 190 17.14 -9.06 -9.83
C PRO A 190 16.58 -10.41 -9.31
N TYR A 191 15.29 -10.71 -9.46
CA TYR A 191 14.60 -11.80 -8.78
C TYR A 191 14.34 -13.03 -9.68
N PRO A 192 15.26 -14.04 -9.72
CA PRO A 192 15.06 -15.25 -10.51
C PRO A 192 13.85 -16.09 -10.08
N ASN A 193 13.47 -16.01 -8.80
CA ASN A 193 12.30 -16.70 -8.24
C ASN A 193 10.97 -16.16 -8.77
N GLN A 194 10.95 -15.02 -9.44
CA GLN A 194 9.76 -14.46 -10.08
C GLN A 194 9.61 -14.86 -11.56
N GLU A 195 10.47 -15.71 -12.09
CA GLU A 195 10.47 -16.07 -13.52
C GLU A 195 9.13 -16.66 -13.98
N GLU A 196 8.49 -17.52 -13.18
CA GLU A 196 7.21 -18.13 -13.53
C GLU A 196 6.10 -17.07 -13.64
N THR A 197 6.02 -16.15 -12.69
CA THR A 197 5.07 -15.02 -12.74
C THR A 197 5.30 -14.15 -13.98
N LYS A 198 6.56 -13.83 -14.29
CA LYS A 198 6.89 -13.03 -15.48
C LYS A 198 6.60 -13.77 -16.78
N ASN A 199 6.77 -15.10 -16.82
CA ASN A 199 6.37 -15.93 -17.95
C ASN A 199 4.84 -15.87 -18.16
N THR A 200 4.04 -15.99 -17.11
CA THR A 200 2.57 -15.89 -17.18
C THR A 200 2.15 -14.53 -17.74
N LEU A 201 2.66 -13.43 -17.18
CA LEU A 201 2.38 -12.08 -17.70
C LEU A 201 2.79 -11.92 -19.15
N GLY A 202 3.98 -12.44 -19.54
CA GLY A 202 4.47 -12.38 -20.91
C GLY A 202 3.54 -13.08 -21.89
N GLU A 203 3.01 -14.25 -21.54
CA GLU A 203 2.02 -14.95 -22.36
C GLU A 203 0.73 -14.17 -22.48
N GLU A 204 0.20 -13.67 -21.37
CA GLU A 204 -1.07 -12.94 -21.35
C GLU A 204 -1.01 -11.65 -22.17
N TYR A 205 0.07 -10.88 -22.06
CA TYR A 205 0.28 -9.68 -22.86
C TYR A 205 0.39 -10.01 -24.35
N ALA A 206 1.22 -10.99 -24.69
CA ALA A 206 1.43 -11.35 -26.10
C ALA A 206 0.18 -11.91 -26.78
N LYS A 207 -0.61 -12.73 -26.07
CA LYS A 207 -1.91 -13.22 -26.56
C LYS A 207 -2.92 -12.08 -26.81
N ARG A 208 -2.79 -10.96 -26.10
CA ARG A 208 -3.62 -9.75 -26.24
C ARG A 208 -3.05 -8.71 -27.20
N GLY A 209 -1.99 -9.05 -27.94
CA GLY A 209 -1.43 -8.18 -28.98
C GLY A 209 -0.40 -7.15 -28.50
N MET A 210 0.11 -7.30 -27.29
CA MET A 210 1.17 -6.47 -26.73
C MET A 210 2.40 -7.33 -26.42
N ALA A 211 3.57 -6.95 -26.89
CA ALA A 211 4.79 -7.67 -26.54
C ALA A 211 5.15 -7.40 -25.06
N TYR A 212 5.83 -8.36 -24.44
CA TYR A 212 6.33 -8.25 -23.07
C TYR A 212 7.80 -8.63 -23.01
N VAL A 213 8.63 -7.79 -22.43
CA VAL A 213 10.05 -7.97 -22.29
C VAL A 213 10.44 -7.92 -20.82
N TYR A 214 11.09 -8.98 -20.37
CA TYR A 214 11.63 -9.08 -19.02
C TYR A 214 13.12 -9.30 -19.08
N GLN A 215 13.90 -8.43 -18.40
CA GLN A 215 15.36 -8.52 -18.34
C GLN A 215 15.83 -8.71 -16.91
N TYR A 216 16.73 -9.68 -16.71
CA TYR A 216 17.42 -9.85 -15.44
C TYR A 216 18.54 -8.82 -15.27
N CYS A 217 18.62 -8.23 -14.08
CA CYS A 217 19.75 -7.37 -13.71
C CYS A 217 21.08 -8.12 -13.78
N ARG A 218 22.16 -7.37 -13.88
CA ARG A 218 23.55 -7.83 -13.91
C ARG A 218 23.80 -8.87 -12.79
N GLY A 219 24.47 -9.98 -13.10
CA GLY A 219 24.80 -11.04 -12.15
C GLY A 219 23.63 -11.87 -11.62
N LYS A 220 22.38 -11.64 -12.12
CA LYS A 220 21.18 -12.37 -11.70
C LYS A 220 20.54 -13.13 -12.85
N GLY A 221 19.84 -14.22 -12.53
CA GLY A 221 18.98 -14.97 -13.47
C GLY A 221 19.63 -15.41 -14.77
N GLY A 222 20.95 -15.57 -14.83
CA GLY A 222 21.72 -15.93 -16.03
C GLY A 222 22.28 -14.75 -16.82
N SER A 223 22.11 -13.51 -16.36
CA SER A 223 22.88 -12.35 -16.83
C SER A 223 24.34 -12.45 -16.42
N GLU A 224 25.23 -11.93 -17.26
CA GLU A 224 26.68 -11.83 -16.97
C GLU A 224 26.97 -10.74 -15.93
N GLY A 225 28.22 -10.65 -15.49
CA GLY A 225 28.71 -9.64 -14.54
C GLY A 225 28.45 -10.03 -13.09
N GLU A 226 28.66 -9.10 -12.19
CA GLU A 226 28.46 -9.23 -10.75
C GLU A 226 27.33 -8.32 -10.28
N TYR A 227 26.48 -8.82 -9.40
CA TYR A 227 25.36 -8.03 -8.87
C TYR A 227 25.79 -7.25 -7.65
N VAL A 228 25.77 -5.94 -7.79
CA VAL A 228 25.83 -5.01 -6.65
C VAL A 228 24.52 -4.25 -6.62
N ALA A 229 23.77 -4.37 -5.51
CA ALA A 229 22.43 -3.83 -5.43
C ALA A 229 22.41 -2.31 -5.67
N ASN A 230 21.54 -1.87 -6.58
CA ASN A 230 21.26 -0.48 -6.96
C ASN A 230 22.37 0.22 -7.80
N VAL A 231 23.54 -0.35 -7.99
CA VAL A 231 24.71 0.37 -8.55
C VAL A 231 24.62 0.53 -10.07
N ASP A 232 24.43 -0.56 -10.81
CA ASP A 232 24.49 -0.54 -12.30
C ASP A 232 23.13 -0.31 -12.98
N GLU A 233 22.04 -0.13 -12.21
CA GLU A 233 20.68 -0.16 -12.76
C GLU A 233 20.40 0.97 -13.74
N ARG A 234 21.02 2.13 -13.56
CA ARG A 234 20.87 3.26 -14.47
C ARG A 234 21.57 3.01 -15.81
N ALA A 235 22.85 2.66 -15.80
CA ALA A 235 23.62 2.43 -17.01
C ALA A 235 23.04 1.28 -17.83
N ASP A 236 22.79 0.16 -17.17
CA ASP A 236 22.19 -1.03 -17.79
C ASP A 236 20.76 -0.75 -18.30
N GLY A 237 19.98 0.05 -17.56
CA GLY A 237 18.63 0.44 -17.95
C GLY A 237 18.61 1.28 -19.23
N ILE A 238 19.47 2.29 -19.33
CA ILE A 238 19.61 3.14 -20.52
C ILE A 238 20.06 2.32 -21.73
N ALA A 239 21.10 1.48 -21.59
CA ALA A 239 21.58 0.61 -22.66
C ALA A 239 20.48 -0.35 -23.15
N SER A 240 19.72 -0.93 -22.22
CA SER A 240 18.61 -1.85 -22.54
C SER A 240 17.45 -1.16 -23.24
N LEU A 241 17.10 0.07 -22.82
CA LEU A 241 16.08 0.87 -23.49
C LEU A 241 16.48 1.26 -24.90
N ASN A 242 17.72 1.66 -25.11
CA ASN A 242 18.27 1.96 -26.43
C ASN A 242 18.22 0.73 -27.34
N TRP A 243 18.64 -0.43 -26.82
CA TRP A 243 18.52 -1.70 -27.56
C TRP A 243 17.07 -1.98 -27.97
N LEU A 244 16.12 -1.82 -27.02
CA LEU A 244 14.70 -2.09 -27.28
C LEU A 244 14.11 -1.08 -28.27
N ASN A 245 14.48 0.20 -28.15
CA ASN A 245 14.08 1.26 -29.06
C ASN A 245 14.52 1.00 -30.51
N ASP A 246 15.66 0.36 -30.71
CA ASP A 246 16.22 0.04 -32.03
C ASP A 246 15.57 -1.20 -32.69
N GLN A 247 14.70 -1.93 -31.98
CA GLN A 247 14.04 -3.09 -32.56
C GLN A 247 12.93 -2.66 -33.53
N ASP A 248 12.94 -3.21 -34.75
CA ASP A 248 11.92 -2.93 -35.77
C ASP A 248 10.52 -3.41 -35.39
N TRP A 249 10.44 -4.43 -34.51
CA TRP A 249 9.17 -4.98 -34.03
C TRP A 249 8.55 -4.20 -32.86
N VAL A 250 9.25 -3.23 -32.28
CA VAL A 250 8.76 -2.37 -31.20
C VAL A 250 8.13 -1.11 -31.76
N LYS A 251 6.84 -0.92 -31.50
CA LYS A 251 6.08 0.27 -31.86
C LYS A 251 6.26 1.38 -30.81
N SER A 252 5.97 1.04 -29.56
CA SER A 252 6.03 1.91 -28.39
C SER A 252 6.40 1.09 -27.17
N ILE A 253 6.86 1.73 -26.10
CA ILE A 253 7.35 1.09 -24.88
C ILE A 253 6.58 1.64 -23.69
N GLY A 254 6.03 0.74 -22.87
CA GLY A 254 5.54 1.03 -21.52
C GLY A 254 6.46 0.38 -20.50
N MET A 255 7.03 1.13 -19.59
CA MET A 255 7.87 0.56 -18.53
C MET A 255 7.10 0.38 -17.25
N HIS A 256 7.31 -0.76 -16.56
CA HIS A 256 6.66 -0.98 -15.28
C HIS A 256 7.55 -1.72 -14.28
N GLY A 257 7.21 -1.55 -13.02
CA GLY A 257 7.84 -2.31 -11.96
C GLY A 257 7.21 -2.09 -10.59
N HIS A 258 7.38 -3.11 -9.76
CA HIS A 258 7.04 -3.11 -8.35
C HIS A 258 8.32 -3.20 -7.53
N SER A 259 8.44 -2.40 -6.45
CA SER A 259 9.60 -2.46 -5.56
C SER A 259 10.90 -2.17 -6.33
N TYR A 260 11.91 -3.01 -6.24
CA TYR A 260 13.17 -2.88 -6.98
C TYR A 260 12.97 -2.70 -8.50
N LEU A 261 11.95 -3.33 -9.08
CA LEU A 261 11.64 -3.16 -10.49
C LEU A 261 11.09 -1.75 -10.80
N ALA A 262 10.48 -1.08 -9.80
CA ALA A 262 10.13 0.32 -9.91
C ALA A 262 11.36 1.23 -9.86
N LEU A 263 12.37 0.92 -9.02
CA LEU A 263 13.66 1.61 -9.07
C LEU A 263 14.25 1.57 -10.49
N THR A 264 14.31 0.38 -11.12
CA THR A 264 14.88 0.24 -12.47
C THR A 264 14.09 1.01 -13.53
N THR A 265 12.82 1.31 -13.26
CA THR A 265 11.96 2.16 -14.10
C THR A 265 12.22 3.65 -13.83
N TRP A 266 12.23 4.06 -12.58
CA TRP A 266 12.41 5.46 -12.17
C TRP A 266 13.78 6.04 -12.55
N ILE A 267 14.87 5.26 -12.32
CA ILE A 267 16.24 5.75 -12.41
C ILE A 267 16.68 6.14 -13.82
N VAL A 268 15.94 5.74 -14.83
CA VAL A 268 16.17 6.10 -16.24
C VAL A 268 15.24 7.21 -16.74
N GLY A 269 14.45 7.81 -15.86
CA GLY A 269 13.38 8.75 -16.21
C GLY A 269 13.81 10.00 -16.98
N ASP A 270 15.06 10.40 -16.86
CA ASP A 270 15.63 11.52 -17.62
C ASP A 270 16.29 11.14 -18.97
N SER A 271 16.24 9.86 -19.31
CA SER A 271 16.94 9.27 -20.47
C SER A 271 15.99 8.37 -21.28
N LEU A 272 14.71 8.65 -21.25
CA LEU A 272 13.69 7.87 -21.98
C LEU A 272 13.80 8.13 -23.49
N PRO A 273 13.94 7.09 -24.34
CA PRO A 273 13.92 7.27 -25.79
C PRO A 273 12.49 7.52 -26.30
N ASP A 274 12.38 8.06 -27.52
CA ASP A 274 11.12 8.53 -28.13
C ASP A 274 9.98 7.49 -28.16
N LYS A 275 10.31 6.19 -28.18
CA LYS A 275 9.28 5.14 -28.15
C LYS A 275 8.69 4.89 -26.77
N VAL A 276 9.25 5.43 -25.68
CA VAL A 276 8.65 5.29 -24.34
C VAL A 276 7.47 6.26 -24.25
N GLU A 277 6.26 5.71 -24.07
CA GLU A 277 5.01 6.46 -24.04
C GLU A 277 4.33 6.46 -22.67
N ALA A 278 4.68 5.54 -21.75
CA ALA A 278 4.04 5.43 -20.44
C ALA A 278 4.92 4.74 -19.40
N LEU A 279 4.77 5.13 -18.13
CA LEU A 279 5.33 4.45 -16.98
C LEU A 279 4.23 3.96 -16.04
N HIS A 280 4.47 2.82 -15.36
CA HIS A 280 3.60 2.28 -14.32
C HIS A 280 4.45 1.76 -13.17
N VAL A 281 4.54 2.50 -12.08
CA VAL A 281 5.46 2.25 -10.97
C VAL A 281 4.72 2.01 -9.66
N GLN A 282 5.20 1.07 -8.88
CA GLN A 282 4.49 0.54 -7.75
C GLN A 282 5.41 0.41 -6.54
N CYS A 283 4.99 0.95 -5.40
CA CYS A 283 5.58 0.68 -4.10
C CYS A 283 7.11 0.84 -4.06
N TYR A 284 7.61 2.00 -4.44
CA TYR A 284 9.04 2.32 -4.31
C TYR A 284 9.30 3.79 -4.02
N GLY A 285 10.06 4.02 -2.96
CA GLY A 285 10.46 5.36 -2.53
C GLY A 285 11.63 5.92 -3.33
N VAL A 286 11.40 7.02 -4.03
CA VAL A 286 12.41 7.69 -4.88
C VAL A 286 13.43 8.50 -4.08
N LEU A 287 13.07 8.99 -2.90
CA LEU A 287 13.99 9.53 -1.91
C LEU A 287 14.38 8.38 -0.97
N ARG A 288 15.44 7.67 -1.32
CA ARG A 288 15.78 6.40 -0.68
C ARG A 288 15.99 6.50 0.82
N ASN A 289 16.53 7.61 1.30
CA ASN A 289 16.70 7.88 2.73
C ASN A 289 15.39 7.66 3.51
N LEU A 290 14.24 8.13 3.00
CA LEU A 290 12.92 8.01 3.65
C LEU A 290 12.46 6.57 3.90
N SER A 291 13.01 5.59 3.16
CA SER A 291 12.75 4.17 3.36
C SER A 291 13.84 3.47 4.19
N VAL A 292 14.89 4.18 4.54
CA VAL A 292 16.06 3.64 5.25
C VAL A 292 16.15 4.15 6.68
N SER A 293 15.88 5.45 6.88
CA SER A 293 16.05 6.11 8.16
C SER A 293 14.89 7.04 8.47
N HIS A 294 14.40 6.99 9.69
CA HIS A 294 13.43 7.94 10.22
C HIS A 294 14.04 8.61 11.45
N SER A 295 14.29 9.93 11.35
CA SER A 295 14.81 10.72 12.46
C SER A 295 16.04 10.09 13.14
N GLY A 296 16.96 9.54 12.34
CA GLY A 296 18.21 8.93 12.82
C GLY A 296 18.10 7.46 13.22
N LEU A 297 16.90 6.84 13.20
CA LEU A 297 16.74 5.41 13.42
C LEU A 297 16.53 4.68 12.10
N VAL A 298 17.23 3.57 11.93
CA VAL A 298 17.19 2.76 10.71
C VAL A 298 15.95 1.86 10.70
N ALA A 299 15.27 1.79 9.57
CA ALA A 299 14.22 0.83 9.31
C ALA A 299 14.85 -0.57 9.12
N VAL A 300 15.14 -1.25 10.23
CA VAL A 300 15.91 -2.49 10.22
C VAL A 300 15.15 -3.65 9.59
N ASP A 301 13.83 -3.62 9.60
CA ASP A 301 12.99 -4.59 8.89
C ASP A 301 13.15 -4.45 7.36
N ASN A 302 13.32 -3.25 6.87
CA ASN A 302 13.60 -3.01 5.46
C ASN A 302 15.08 -3.29 5.13
N ILE A 303 16.02 -2.67 5.84
CA ILE A 303 17.43 -2.72 5.45
C ILE A 303 18.12 -4.01 5.87
N THR A 304 18.09 -4.34 7.15
CA THR A 304 18.79 -5.52 7.68
C THR A 304 18.15 -6.82 7.18
N ALA A 305 16.82 -6.89 7.20
CA ALA A 305 16.13 -8.08 6.76
C ALA A 305 16.19 -8.30 5.25
N TRP A 306 15.98 -7.24 4.45
CA TRP A 306 16.07 -7.35 3.00
C TRP A 306 17.48 -7.80 2.57
N THR A 307 18.51 -7.25 3.20
CA THR A 307 19.91 -7.62 2.92
C THR A 307 20.17 -9.08 3.26
N LEU A 308 19.74 -9.53 4.44
CA LEU A 308 19.86 -10.95 4.82
C LEU A 308 19.16 -11.87 3.82
N GLN A 309 17.96 -11.51 3.34
CA GLN A 309 17.17 -12.32 2.42
C GLN A 309 17.72 -12.39 1.00
N ASN A 310 18.27 -11.28 0.50
CA ASN A 310 18.56 -11.13 -0.94
C ASN A 310 20.08 -11.13 -1.26
N CYS A 311 20.92 -10.88 -0.25
CA CYS A 311 22.38 -10.80 -0.42
C CYS A 311 23.12 -11.90 0.34
N THR A 312 22.43 -12.67 1.20
CA THR A 312 23.04 -13.79 1.96
C THR A 312 22.20 -15.07 1.86
N ASP A 313 22.68 -16.16 2.44
CA ASP A 313 21.94 -17.43 2.62
C ASP A 313 21.53 -17.66 4.09
N LYS A 314 21.59 -16.62 4.94
CA LYS A 314 21.50 -16.73 6.40
C LYS A 314 20.17 -16.29 7.01
N TYR A 315 19.21 -15.84 6.21
CA TYR A 315 17.98 -15.33 6.75
C TYR A 315 17.18 -16.38 7.53
N SER A 316 16.90 -16.06 8.80
CA SER A 316 15.79 -16.59 9.59
C SER A 316 15.24 -15.46 10.45
N TYR A 317 14.00 -15.56 10.93
CA TYR A 317 13.43 -14.49 11.75
C TYR A 317 14.22 -14.25 13.05
N ASP A 318 14.63 -15.33 13.73
CA ASP A 318 15.43 -15.22 14.97
C ASP A 318 16.79 -14.58 14.70
N PHE A 319 17.47 -14.98 13.62
CA PHE A 319 18.76 -14.39 13.24
C PHE A 319 18.64 -12.94 12.78
N TYR A 320 17.53 -12.60 12.13
CA TYR A 320 17.22 -11.22 11.83
C TYR A 320 17.06 -10.38 13.10
N LEU A 321 16.29 -10.86 14.11
CA LEU A 321 16.13 -10.13 15.37
C LEU A 321 17.46 -9.95 16.11
N GLU A 322 18.32 -10.98 16.09
CA GLU A 322 19.69 -10.89 16.63
C GLU A 322 20.50 -9.84 15.86
N SER A 323 20.42 -9.86 14.53
CA SER A 323 21.13 -8.91 13.65
C SER A 323 20.66 -7.47 13.84
N ALA A 324 19.38 -7.24 13.98
CA ALA A 324 18.79 -5.92 14.19
C ALA A 324 19.11 -5.29 15.55
N GLN A 325 19.55 -6.09 16.53
CA GLN A 325 19.99 -5.64 17.85
C GLN A 325 21.51 -5.63 18.02
N TYR A 326 22.26 -6.09 17.01
CA TYR A 326 23.72 -6.15 17.08
C TYR A 326 24.31 -4.72 17.08
N LEU A 327 25.31 -4.49 17.92
CA LEU A 327 26.06 -3.21 17.99
C LEU A 327 27.58 -3.45 17.93
N PRO A 328 28.33 -2.68 17.13
CA PRO A 328 27.84 -1.61 16.23
C PRO A 328 27.27 -2.18 14.92
N GLN A 329 26.19 -1.62 14.47
CA GLN A 329 25.45 -2.11 13.30
C GLN A 329 26.26 -2.01 12.01
N ILE A 330 27.15 -1.01 11.91
CA ILE A 330 28.02 -0.78 10.74
C ILE A 330 28.92 -1.99 10.42
N SER A 331 29.15 -2.89 11.36
CA SER A 331 29.97 -4.09 11.16
C SER A 331 29.19 -5.41 11.31
N ALA A 332 27.86 -5.36 11.37
CA ALA A 332 27.03 -6.55 11.57
C ALA A 332 27.22 -7.61 10.47
N ASP A 333 27.38 -7.19 9.22
CA ASP A 333 27.60 -8.06 8.07
C ASP A 333 28.94 -8.83 8.13
N THR A 334 29.97 -8.21 8.65
CA THR A 334 31.29 -8.81 8.81
C THR A 334 31.43 -9.61 10.09
N ASP A 335 31.02 -9.03 11.22
CA ASP A 335 31.29 -9.57 12.55
C ASP A 335 30.29 -10.63 12.98
N LEU A 336 28.98 -10.39 12.71
CA LEU A 336 27.91 -11.31 13.07
C LEU A 336 27.56 -12.26 11.90
N TRP A 337 27.35 -11.69 10.70
CA TRP A 337 26.97 -12.54 9.55
C TRP A 337 28.17 -13.28 8.96
N GLY A 338 29.39 -12.74 9.11
CA GLY A 338 30.61 -13.30 8.52
C GLY A 338 30.57 -13.33 6.98
N THR A 339 29.79 -12.44 6.39
CA THR A 339 29.58 -12.27 4.94
C THR A 339 29.47 -10.79 4.65
N PRO A 340 30.57 -10.11 4.28
CA PRO A 340 30.51 -8.71 3.91
C PRO A 340 29.53 -8.49 2.77
N VAL A 341 28.68 -7.48 2.88
CA VAL A 341 27.72 -7.09 1.85
C VAL A 341 28.04 -5.67 1.40
N GLU A 342 28.42 -5.53 0.14
CA GLU A 342 28.75 -4.22 -0.43
C GLU A 342 27.54 -3.24 -0.31
N GLY A 343 27.80 -2.06 0.26
CA GLY A 343 26.79 -1.02 0.50
C GLY A 343 26.06 -1.13 1.83
N TYR A 344 26.09 -2.26 2.56
CA TYR A 344 25.33 -2.38 3.81
C TYR A 344 25.76 -1.37 4.88
N ALA A 345 27.07 -1.25 5.12
CA ALA A 345 27.60 -0.28 6.07
C ALA A 345 27.20 1.16 5.70
N ASP A 346 27.24 1.50 4.41
CA ASP A 346 26.84 2.83 3.92
C ASP A 346 25.35 3.08 4.15
N TRP A 347 24.47 2.09 3.87
CA TRP A 347 23.03 2.26 4.06
C TRP A 347 22.64 2.54 5.52
N VAL A 348 23.32 1.93 6.48
CA VAL A 348 23.00 2.14 7.91
C VAL A 348 23.73 3.34 8.53
N ASN A 349 24.81 3.85 7.89
CA ASN A 349 25.69 4.87 8.46
C ASN A 349 25.40 6.32 8.02
N HIS A 350 24.40 6.52 7.14
CA HIS A 350 24.00 7.84 6.66
C HIS A 350 22.55 8.17 7.10
N PRO A 351 22.30 8.51 8.38
CA PRO A 351 20.96 8.74 8.90
C PRO A 351 20.36 10.08 8.46
N ASP A 352 21.18 11.08 8.12
CA ASP A 352 20.73 12.42 7.80
C ASP A 352 20.17 12.51 6.38
N PHE A 353 18.98 13.07 6.22
CA PHE A 353 18.34 13.26 4.92
C PHE A 353 19.16 14.15 3.98
N THR A 354 19.93 15.10 4.52
CA THR A 354 20.76 16.05 3.75
C THR A 354 22.16 15.53 3.46
N ASP A 355 22.49 14.31 3.86
CA ASP A 355 23.80 13.71 3.60
C ASP A 355 24.08 13.61 2.09
N ASP A 356 25.32 13.91 1.67
CA ASP A 356 25.75 13.84 0.29
C ASP A 356 25.58 12.43 -0.29
N TYR A 357 25.69 11.39 0.54
CA TYR A 357 25.42 10.00 0.15
C TYR A 357 24.04 9.80 -0.52
N TRP A 358 22.99 10.48 0.00
CA TRP A 358 21.64 10.40 -0.54
C TRP A 358 21.36 11.40 -1.67
N ASN A 359 22.22 12.39 -1.84
CA ASN A 359 22.02 13.48 -2.78
C ASN A 359 22.99 13.45 -3.98
N GLU A 360 23.97 12.53 -3.97
CA GLU A 360 24.92 12.29 -5.04
C GLU A 360 24.86 10.82 -5.51
N GLY A 361 25.63 10.48 -6.55
CA GLY A 361 25.70 9.11 -7.09
C GLY A 361 24.34 8.55 -7.51
N VAL A 362 24.12 7.26 -7.28
CA VAL A 362 22.89 6.55 -7.69
C VAL A 362 21.61 7.16 -7.10
N TRP A 363 21.66 7.62 -5.85
CA TRP A 363 20.47 8.19 -5.18
C TRP A 363 20.18 9.61 -5.66
N GLY A 364 21.22 10.41 -5.90
CA GLY A 364 21.09 11.71 -6.55
C GLY A 364 20.58 11.59 -7.99
N ASP A 365 21.07 10.61 -8.75
CA ASP A 365 20.58 10.31 -10.10
C ASP A 365 19.10 9.92 -10.09
N LEU A 366 18.68 9.04 -9.17
CA LEU A 366 17.29 8.64 -9.00
C LEU A 366 16.40 9.85 -8.73
N LYS A 367 16.72 10.65 -7.71
CA LYS A 367 15.98 11.87 -7.36
C LYS A 367 15.85 12.83 -8.54
N ASN A 368 16.96 13.07 -9.26
CA ASN A 368 17.02 14.03 -10.36
C ASN A 368 16.34 13.55 -11.65
N ALA A 369 16.20 12.22 -11.84
CA ALA A 369 15.54 11.65 -13.00
C ALA A 369 14.02 11.93 -13.01
N ILE A 370 13.38 11.93 -11.85
CA ILE A 370 11.93 11.99 -11.72
C ILE A 370 11.36 13.28 -12.31
N GLY A 371 11.94 14.43 -11.96
CA GLY A 371 11.47 15.74 -12.43
C GLY A 371 11.63 15.99 -13.93
N LYS A 372 12.31 15.07 -14.64
CA LYS A 372 12.51 15.15 -16.10
C LYS A 372 11.62 14.19 -16.89
N ILE A 373 10.84 13.37 -16.21
CA ILE A 373 9.86 12.50 -16.86
C ILE A 373 8.80 13.38 -17.53
N ASP A 374 8.55 13.12 -18.81
CA ASP A 374 7.57 13.85 -19.63
C ASP A 374 6.49 12.96 -20.25
N VAL A 375 6.38 11.70 -19.79
CA VAL A 375 5.36 10.75 -20.21
C VAL A 375 4.33 10.50 -19.11
N PRO A 376 3.08 10.12 -19.46
CA PRO A 376 2.08 9.71 -18.47
C PRO A 376 2.61 8.62 -17.54
N THR A 377 2.47 8.85 -16.24
CA THR A 377 3.00 7.96 -15.20
C THR A 377 1.91 7.60 -14.20
N THR A 378 1.70 6.31 -13.98
CA THR A 378 0.87 5.82 -12.87
C THR A 378 1.76 5.42 -11.70
N ILE A 379 1.37 5.83 -10.49
CA ILE A 379 2.09 5.55 -9.24
C ILE A 379 1.14 4.86 -8.27
N PHE A 380 1.54 3.69 -7.76
CA PHE A 380 0.80 2.98 -6.73
C PHE A 380 1.53 2.99 -5.40
N GLY A 381 0.82 3.33 -4.32
CA GLY A 381 1.32 3.29 -2.95
C GLY A 381 0.30 2.67 -1.99
N GLY A 382 0.81 1.94 -1.01
CA GLY A 382 0.00 1.41 0.09
C GLY A 382 0.21 2.21 1.36
N TYR A 383 -0.86 2.51 2.11
CA TYR A 383 -0.73 3.21 3.39
C TYR A 383 0.21 2.50 4.36
N TYR A 384 0.33 1.18 4.26
CA TYR A 384 1.16 0.35 5.12
C TYR A 384 2.35 -0.27 4.38
N ASP A 385 2.86 0.45 3.38
CA ASP A 385 4.08 0.11 2.66
C ASP A 385 5.25 0.92 3.24
N HIS A 386 6.35 0.26 3.58
CA HIS A 386 7.59 0.90 4.06
C HIS A 386 8.21 1.89 3.05
N HIS A 387 7.75 1.90 1.81
CA HIS A 387 8.11 2.90 0.80
C HIS A 387 7.08 4.02 0.64
N PHE A 388 6.03 4.06 1.46
CA PHE A 388 4.89 4.94 1.23
C PHE A 388 5.29 6.42 1.16
N GLU A 389 6.09 6.91 2.12
CA GLU A 389 6.55 8.30 2.13
C GLU A 389 7.31 8.65 0.84
N GLY A 390 8.30 7.84 0.47
CA GLY A 390 9.07 8.05 -0.75
C GLY A 390 8.26 7.86 -2.03
N THR A 391 7.17 7.07 -2.01
CA THR A 391 6.23 6.93 -3.12
C THR A 391 5.45 8.23 -3.35
N ILE A 392 5.00 8.88 -2.28
CA ILE A 392 4.37 10.21 -2.33
C ILE A 392 5.36 11.24 -2.88
N GLU A 393 6.61 11.20 -2.43
CA GLU A 393 7.65 12.09 -2.94
C GLU A 393 7.94 11.86 -4.43
N GLY A 394 7.78 10.63 -4.93
CA GLY A 394 7.80 10.35 -6.36
C GLY A 394 6.77 11.15 -7.14
N TRP A 395 5.54 11.25 -6.62
CA TRP A 395 4.52 12.12 -7.18
C TRP A 395 4.89 13.61 -7.07
N ASN A 396 5.36 14.04 -5.90
CA ASN A 396 5.69 15.46 -5.66
C ASN A 396 6.81 15.96 -6.57
N LEU A 397 7.79 15.13 -6.89
CA LEU A 397 8.92 15.45 -7.76
C LEU A 397 8.57 15.51 -9.26
N LEU A 398 7.46 14.91 -9.70
CA LEU A 398 7.00 15.07 -11.08
C LEU A 398 6.69 16.53 -11.38
N SER A 399 6.97 16.98 -12.62
CA SER A 399 6.57 18.32 -13.08
C SER A 399 5.05 18.45 -13.10
N ASP A 400 4.53 19.69 -13.00
CA ASP A 400 3.08 19.92 -13.08
C ASP A 400 2.49 19.46 -14.43
N GLU A 401 3.27 19.58 -15.52
CA GLU A 401 2.87 19.08 -16.84
C GLU A 401 2.74 17.55 -16.85
N THR A 402 3.64 16.84 -16.18
CA THR A 402 3.59 15.38 -16.08
C THR A 402 2.47 14.94 -15.14
N LYS A 403 2.29 15.60 -13.98
CA LYS A 403 1.16 15.33 -13.05
C LYS A 403 -0.19 15.47 -13.74
N ALA A 404 -0.37 16.49 -14.60
CA ALA A 404 -1.64 16.71 -15.32
C ALA A 404 -2.06 15.57 -16.26
N LYS A 405 -1.14 14.67 -16.59
CA LYS A 405 -1.37 13.48 -17.43
C LYS A 405 -1.04 12.17 -16.70
N SER A 406 -0.90 12.22 -15.38
CA SER A 406 -0.49 11.08 -14.53
C SER A 406 -1.53 10.78 -13.46
N HIS A 407 -1.45 9.60 -12.92
CA HIS A 407 -2.39 9.09 -11.94
C HIS A 407 -1.66 8.49 -10.73
N MET A 408 -2.13 8.79 -9.52
CA MET A 408 -1.63 8.15 -8.30
C MET A 408 -2.77 7.40 -7.60
N VAL A 409 -2.52 6.19 -7.15
CA VAL A 409 -3.49 5.34 -6.45
C VAL A 409 -2.93 4.95 -5.09
N LEU A 410 -3.63 5.33 -4.02
CA LEU A 410 -3.23 5.10 -2.65
C LEU A 410 -4.26 4.21 -1.95
N GLY A 411 -3.89 2.99 -1.60
CA GLY A 411 -4.80 2.02 -1.02
C GLY A 411 -4.39 1.52 0.36
N SER A 412 -5.33 0.84 1.02
CA SER A 412 -5.10 0.22 2.32
C SER A 412 -4.40 -1.13 2.18
N TRP A 413 -3.20 -1.13 1.64
CA TRP A 413 -2.41 -2.33 1.47
C TRP A 413 -0.96 -2.14 1.92
N ASN A 414 -0.27 -3.26 2.11
CA ASN A 414 1.16 -3.34 2.40
C ASN A 414 1.98 -3.46 1.11
N HIS A 415 3.28 -3.64 1.24
CA HIS A 415 4.21 -3.76 0.11
C HIS A 415 3.83 -4.82 -0.94
N GLY A 416 3.16 -5.89 -0.55
CA GLY A 416 2.71 -6.95 -1.46
C GLY A 416 1.26 -6.81 -1.95
N PHE A 417 0.65 -5.65 -1.81
CA PHE A 417 -0.78 -5.40 -2.07
C PHE A 417 -1.74 -6.25 -1.22
N GLY A 418 -1.25 -6.82 -0.12
CA GLY A 418 -2.09 -7.48 0.86
C GLY A 418 -2.95 -6.46 1.62
N TYR A 419 -4.24 -6.78 1.78
CA TYR A 419 -5.15 -5.97 2.55
C TYR A 419 -4.84 -6.01 4.05
N THR A 420 -4.80 -4.86 4.68
CA THR A 420 -4.25 -4.69 6.01
C THR A 420 -5.24 -4.15 7.04
N THR A 421 -6.50 -3.95 6.65
CA THR A 421 -7.55 -3.40 7.52
C THR A 421 -8.82 -4.26 7.54
N GLY A 422 -8.68 -5.59 7.38
CA GLY A 422 -9.80 -6.53 7.25
C GLY A 422 -10.82 -6.54 8.40
N TRP A 423 -10.41 -6.13 9.60
CA TRP A 423 -11.30 -6.01 10.75
C TRP A 423 -12.32 -4.87 10.61
N LYS A 424 -12.01 -3.83 9.85
CA LYS A 424 -12.93 -2.70 9.55
C LYS A 424 -14.03 -3.09 8.54
N GLY A 425 -13.92 -4.27 7.93
CA GLY A 425 -14.78 -4.67 6.83
C GLY A 425 -14.39 -4.01 5.52
N GLY A 426 -15.10 -4.37 4.47
CA GLY A 426 -14.90 -3.83 3.15
C GLY A 426 -14.16 -4.75 2.19
N ASP A 427 -14.61 -4.76 0.93
CA ASP A 427 -14.04 -5.55 -0.16
C ASP A 427 -13.54 -4.67 -1.31
N ASN A 428 -13.69 -3.35 -1.18
CA ASN A 428 -13.38 -2.38 -2.23
C ASN A 428 -11.91 -2.02 -2.36
N TYR A 429 -11.10 -2.48 -1.42
CA TYR A 429 -9.65 -2.33 -1.46
C TYR A 429 -8.99 -3.14 -2.58
N ALA A 430 -9.64 -4.21 -3.04
CA ALA A 430 -9.05 -5.13 -4.00
C ALA A 430 -8.77 -4.43 -5.34
N TYR A 431 -7.50 -4.40 -5.69
CA TYR A 431 -7.01 -3.80 -6.93
C TYR A 431 -6.16 -4.82 -7.67
N ASP A 432 -6.57 -5.19 -8.90
CA ASP A 432 -5.73 -6.04 -9.74
C ASP A 432 -4.71 -5.17 -10.49
N VAL A 433 -3.58 -4.99 -9.84
CA VAL A 433 -2.49 -4.15 -10.33
C VAL A 433 -1.89 -4.64 -11.66
N ASN A 434 -1.96 -5.94 -11.94
CA ASN A 434 -1.46 -6.49 -13.21
C ASN A 434 -2.41 -6.13 -14.36
N THR A 435 -3.72 -6.27 -14.13
CA THR A 435 -4.74 -5.83 -15.09
C THR A 435 -4.67 -4.31 -15.29
N ASP A 436 -4.51 -3.54 -14.22
CA ASP A 436 -4.34 -2.09 -14.32
C ASP A 436 -3.11 -1.70 -15.16
N THR A 437 -1.96 -2.35 -14.94
CA THR A 437 -0.74 -2.11 -15.73
C THR A 437 -0.98 -2.37 -17.22
N PHE A 438 -1.64 -3.49 -17.56
CA PHE A 438 -1.99 -3.80 -18.95
C PHE A 438 -2.91 -2.73 -19.53
N ASN A 439 -3.97 -2.36 -18.83
CA ASN A 439 -4.97 -1.39 -19.28
C ASN A 439 -4.39 0.02 -19.42
N TRP A 440 -3.51 0.43 -18.51
CA TRP A 440 -2.78 1.69 -18.61
C TRP A 440 -1.99 1.76 -19.92
N PHE A 441 -1.20 0.74 -20.22
CA PHE A 441 -0.41 0.69 -21.45
C PHE A 441 -1.29 0.55 -22.69
N TYR A 442 -2.33 -0.29 -22.65
CA TYR A 442 -3.24 -0.44 -23.77
C TYR A 442 -3.96 0.86 -24.11
N SER A 443 -4.43 1.57 -23.10
CA SER A 443 -5.11 2.86 -23.28
C SER A 443 -4.19 3.91 -23.93
N ILE A 444 -2.96 4.03 -23.49
CA ILE A 444 -2.03 5.03 -23.99
C ILE A 444 -1.43 4.60 -25.32
N MET A 445 -0.79 3.44 -25.39
CA MET A 445 0.00 3.01 -26.55
C MET A 445 -0.84 2.51 -27.73
N VAL A 446 -2.06 2.01 -27.48
CA VAL A 446 -2.95 1.51 -28.52
C VAL A 446 -4.05 2.52 -28.84
N ASN A 447 -4.71 3.06 -27.82
CA ASN A 447 -5.86 3.96 -28.00
C ASN A 447 -5.49 5.46 -28.01
N GLY A 448 -4.25 5.81 -27.65
CA GLY A 448 -3.78 7.21 -27.60
C GLY A 448 -4.48 8.05 -26.53
N LYS A 449 -4.94 7.42 -25.43
CA LYS A 449 -5.75 8.08 -24.39
C LYS A 449 -5.19 7.77 -23.01
N VAL A 450 -4.90 8.81 -22.21
CA VAL A 450 -4.63 8.67 -20.77
C VAL A 450 -5.95 8.30 -20.07
N PRO A 451 -6.02 7.16 -19.37
CA PRO A 451 -7.28 6.66 -18.83
C PRO A 451 -7.75 7.40 -17.57
N ALA A 452 -6.82 7.78 -16.69
CA ALA A 452 -7.10 8.48 -15.43
C ALA A 452 -6.01 9.50 -15.12
N THR A 453 -6.35 10.55 -14.37
CA THR A 453 -5.41 11.57 -13.87
C THR A 453 -5.79 11.95 -12.45
N GLY A 454 -4.89 12.63 -11.73
CA GLY A 454 -5.13 13.03 -10.34
C GLY A 454 -4.78 11.93 -9.34
N VAL A 455 -5.41 11.93 -8.20
CA VAL A 455 -5.10 11.02 -7.09
C VAL A 455 -6.37 10.31 -6.63
N ASP A 456 -6.34 8.99 -6.59
CA ASP A 456 -7.38 8.19 -5.97
C ASP A 456 -6.89 7.61 -4.66
N ALA A 457 -7.62 7.88 -3.57
CA ALA A 457 -7.28 7.43 -2.23
C ALA A 457 -8.41 6.59 -1.63
N TYR A 458 -8.05 5.45 -1.06
CA TYR A 458 -9.00 4.58 -0.37
C TYR A 458 -9.32 5.11 1.04
N VAL A 459 -10.60 5.22 1.36
CA VAL A 459 -11.09 5.61 2.69
C VAL A 459 -11.32 4.36 3.51
N VAL A 460 -10.44 4.12 4.47
CA VAL A 460 -10.59 2.98 5.38
C VAL A 460 -11.77 3.22 6.32
N GLY A 461 -12.64 2.24 6.46
CA GLY A 461 -13.86 2.31 7.27
C GLY A 461 -15.12 2.62 6.48
N ASP A 462 -15.03 3.45 5.43
CA ASP A 462 -16.15 3.70 4.52
C ASP A 462 -16.15 2.74 3.33
N ASP A 463 -15.09 1.94 3.20
CA ASP A 463 -14.89 1.02 2.07
C ASP A 463 -15.09 1.71 0.70
N ALA A 464 -14.52 2.89 0.55
CA ALA A 464 -14.76 3.78 -0.58
C ALA A 464 -13.46 4.38 -1.12
N TRP A 465 -13.50 4.81 -2.38
CA TRP A 465 -12.43 5.56 -3.01
C TRP A 465 -12.85 7.02 -3.20
N VAL A 466 -11.97 7.94 -2.89
CA VAL A 466 -12.15 9.36 -3.16
C VAL A 466 -11.18 9.82 -4.23
N HIS A 467 -11.69 10.61 -5.18
CA HIS A 467 -10.87 11.26 -6.19
C HIS A 467 -10.45 12.65 -5.71
N LEU A 468 -9.17 12.96 -5.89
CA LEU A 468 -8.55 14.18 -5.42
C LEU A 468 -7.79 14.84 -6.57
N ASP A 469 -7.90 16.15 -6.67
CA ASP A 469 -7.13 16.92 -7.66
C ASP A 469 -5.65 17.00 -7.31
N SER A 470 -5.30 16.79 -6.05
CA SER A 470 -3.91 16.89 -5.53
C SER A 470 -3.70 16.09 -4.26
N PHE A 471 -2.46 15.77 -3.95
CA PHE A 471 -2.00 15.21 -2.68
C PHE A 471 -0.84 16.07 -2.14
N PRO A 472 -0.68 16.30 -0.83
CA PRO A 472 -1.50 15.75 0.25
C PRO A 472 -2.94 16.29 0.24
N LEU A 473 -3.81 15.51 0.88
CA LEU A 473 -5.21 15.85 1.08
C LEU A 473 -5.35 17.21 1.78
N LYS A 474 -6.22 18.06 1.25
CA LYS A 474 -6.67 19.23 1.98
C LYS A 474 -7.77 18.77 2.95
N ASN A 475 -7.44 18.75 4.23
CA ASN A 475 -8.41 18.64 5.30
C ASN A 475 -9.30 19.90 5.33
N ASP A 476 -10.51 19.77 5.82
CA ASP A 476 -11.45 20.90 6.02
C ASP A 476 -11.68 21.22 7.50
N GLY A 477 -11.02 20.50 8.40
CA GLY A 477 -11.07 20.70 9.84
C GLY A 477 -9.92 20.01 10.56
N GLU A 478 -9.86 20.26 11.86
CA GLU A 478 -8.92 19.63 12.77
C GLU A 478 -9.61 19.33 14.10
N ARG A 479 -9.25 18.23 14.73
CA ARG A 479 -9.68 17.87 16.07
C ARG A 479 -8.46 17.68 16.97
N THR A 480 -8.33 18.51 17.99
CA THR A 480 -7.22 18.40 18.96
C THR A 480 -7.72 17.75 20.24
N TYR A 481 -6.98 16.75 20.69
CA TYR A 481 -7.14 16.10 21.99
C TYR A 481 -5.92 16.38 22.86
N TYR A 482 -6.16 16.66 24.14
CA TYR A 482 -5.12 16.90 25.13
C TYR A 482 -4.93 15.68 26.01
N LEU A 483 -3.68 15.39 26.34
CA LEU A 483 -3.34 14.36 27.31
C LEU A 483 -3.76 14.84 28.71
N THR A 484 -4.26 13.91 29.54
CA THR A 484 -4.59 14.19 30.96
C THR A 484 -3.98 13.13 31.88
N THR A 485 -3.99 13.37 33.19
CA THR A 485 -3.66 12.35 34.21
C THR A 485 -4.93 11.76 34.84
N GLU A 486 -6.10 12.06 34.30
CA GLU A 486 -7.35 11.46 34.75
C GLU A 486 -7.44 10.00 34.27
N PRO A 487 -7.58 9.03 35.18
CA PRO A 487 -7.70 7.63 34.78
C PRO A 487 -9.03 7.40 34.03
N THR A 488 -9.01 6.56 32.99
CA THR A 488 -10.25 6.15 32.31
C THR A 488 -11.11 5.29 33.26
N GLU A 489 -12.45 5.36 33.11
CA GLU A 489 -13.39 4.65 34.00
C GLU A 489 -13.28 3.11 33.94
N SER A 490 -12.72 2.56 32.86
CA SER A 490 -12.84 1.14 32.56
C SER A 490 -11.92 0.22 33.35
N ASP A 491 -10.66 0.59 33.61
CA ASP A 491 -9.68 -0.29 34.31
C ASP A 491 -8.56 0.45 35.06
N GLY A 492 -8.42 1.76 34.88
CA GLY A 492 -7.35 2.56 35.52
C GLY A 492 -5.96 2.33 34.91
N THR A 493 -5.85 1.61 33.79
CA THR A 493 -4.58 1.31 33.10
C THR A 493 -4.26 2.34 32.00
N ALA A 494 -5.20 3.22 31.69
CA ALA A 494 -5.05 4.32 30.76
C ALA A 494 -5.54 5.63 31.34
N TYR A 495 -5.04 6.73 30.79
CA TYR A 495 -5.50 8.09 31.08
C TYR A 495 -6.51 8.57 30.04
N LEU A 496 -7.30 9.59 30.40
CA LEU A 496 -8.25 10.21 29.49
C LEU A 496 -7.55 11.08 28.45
N LEU A 497 -7.89 10.88 27.19
CA LEU A 497 -7.60 11.79 26.08
C LEU A 497 -8.79 12.74 25.91
N SER A 498 -8.63 14.01 26.25
CA SER A 498 -9.71 14.98 26.42
C SER A 498 -9.74 16.03 25.31
N ASP A 499 -10.94 16.49 24.93
CA ASP A 499 -11.12 17.65 24.05
C ASP A 499 -10.78 18.99 24.72
N ARG A 500 -10.39 18.96 26.01
CA ARG A 500 -10.05 20.13 26.82
C ARG A 500 -8.69 19.99 27.48
N GLN A 501 -7.90 21.03 27.39
CA GLN A 501 -6.64 21.12 28.09
C GLN A 501 -6.85 21.06 29.63
N ALA A 502 -6.02 20.26 30.30
CA ALA A 502 -5.98 20.24 31.76
C ALA A 502 -5.48 21.61 32.31
N GLU A 503 -6.20 22.17 33.30
CA GLU A 503 -5.88 23.47 33.86
C GLU A 503 -4.56 23.44 34.67
N HIS A 504 -4.26 22.32 35.31
CA HIS A 504 -3.10 22.15 36.16
C HIS A 504 -2.01 21.37 35.45
N ALA A 505 -0.77 21.79 35.68
CA ALA A 505 0.40 21.06 35.20
C ALA A 505 0.57 19.74 35.97
N ASP A 506 0.82 18.66 35.26
CA ASP A 506 1.11 17.34 35.80
C ASP A 506 2.13 16.62 34.90
N THR A 507 2.57 15.43 35.28
CA THR A 507 3.53 14.64 34.49
C THR A 507 3.24 13.14 34.56
N VAL A 508 3.57 12.43 33.50
CA VAL A 508 3.63 10.97 33.48
C VAL A 508 5.05 10.57 33.10
N SER A 509 5.64 9.62 33.82
CA SER A 509 7.02 9.18 33.58
C SER A 509 7.08 7.67 33.36
N TYR A 510 8.05 7.23 32.56
CA TYR A 510 8.34 5.82 32.33
C TYR A 510 9.85 5.61 32.13
N VAL A 511 10.28 4.35 32.17
CA VAL A 511 11.68 3.97 31.97
C VAL A 511 11.78 3.25 30.63
N TYR A 512 12.65 3.75 29.76
CA TYR A 512 12.98 3.09 28.51
C TYR A 512 14.32 2.37 28.62
N ASP A 513 14.29 1.05 28.39
CA ASP A 513 15.47 0.17 28.30
C ASP A 513 15.62 -0.31 26.83
N PRO A 514 16.67 0.11 26.10
CA PRO A 514 16.90 -0.38 24.73
C PRO A 514 17.09 -1.89 24.60
N ALA A 515 17.41 -2.59 25.68
CA ALA A 515 17.54 -4.05 25.69
C ALA A 515 16.19 -4.79 25.79
N ASP A 516 15.12 -4.10 26.22
CA ASP A 516 13.76 -4.63 26.29
C ASP A 516 12.75 -3.69 25.59
N PRO A 517 12.85 -3.48 24.26
CA PRO A 517 12.01 -2.50 23.56
C PRO A 517 10.55 -2.96 23.44
N LYS A 518 9.63 -1.97 23.36
CA LYS A 518 8.26 -2.20 22.89
C LYS A 518 8.31 -2.83 21.50
N ARG A 519 7.56 -3.89 21.30
CA ARG A 519 7.45 -4.56 20.01
C ARG A 519 6.48 -3.82 19.09
N THR A 520 6.81 -3.81 17.80
CA THR A 520 5.88 -3.39 16.74
C THR A 520 4.67 -4.31 16.71
N GLU A 521 3.48 -3.73 16.68
CA GLU A 521 2.20 -4.44 16.66
C GLU A 521 1.36 -4.10 15.44
N GLY A 522 1.93 -3.43 14.45
CA GLY A 522 1.32 -3.01 13.19
C GLY A 522 2.03 -1.77 12.65
N GLY A 523 1.91 -1.49 11.37
CA GLY A 523 2.55 -0.36 10.73
C GLY A 523 3.02 -0.63 9.31
N GLU A 524 4.01 0.12 8.88
CA GLU A 524 4.59 0.09 7.54
C GLU A 524 5.67 -1.00 7.38
N CYS A 525 5.61 -2.05 8.15
CA CYS A 525 6.61 -3.12 8.14
C CYS A 525 6.71 -3.84 6.79
N MET A 526 7.93 -4.11 6.35
CA MET A 526 8.18 -4.93 5.17
C MET A 526 8.04 -6.42 5.48
N LEU A 527 8.48 -6.84 6.67
CA LEU A 527 8.71 -8.24 6.98
C LEU A 527 7.44 -9.03 7.24
N TYR A 528 7.32 -10.06 6.42
CA TYR A 528 6.48 -11.21 6.68
C TYR A 528 7.25 -12.48 6.33
N SER A 529 7.28 -13.43 7.26
CA SER A 529 7.67 -14.81 6.96
C SER A 529 6.65 -15.76 7.60
N SER A 530 6.51 -16.96 7.06
CA SER A 530 5.63 -18.00 7.63
C SER A 530 5.99 -18.40 9.06
N SER A 531 7.14 -17.97 9.56
CA SER A 531 7.66 -18.23 10.90
C SER A 531 7.63 -17.02 11.84
N SER A 532 7.16 -15.85 11.36
CA SER A 532 7.06 -14.61 12.14
C SER A 532 5.60 -14.15 12.29
N PRO A 533 5.27 -13.34 13.31
CA PRO A 533 4.03 -12.61 13.33
C PRO A 533 3.91 -11.72 12.09
N ASP A 534 2.71 -11.56 11.54
CA ASP A 534 2.46 -10.55 10.52
C ASP A 534 2.32 -9.19 11.21
N LEU A 535 3.35 -8.35 11.09
CA LEU A 535 3.41 -7.02 11.70
C LEU A 535 2.92 -5.92 10.76
N ARG A 536 2.52 -6.27 9.52
CA ARG A 536 2.13 -5.30 8.51
C ARG A 536 0.67 -4.87 8.69
N GLY A 537 0.44 -3.56 8.60
CA GLY A 537 -0.92 -3.01 8.54
C GLY A 537 -1.55 -2.67 9.87
N SER A 538 -2.87 -2.63 9.88
CA SER A 538 -3.69 -2.34 11.05
C SER A 538 -3.99 -3.62 11.80
N ASN A 539 -3.22 -3.88 12.85
CA ASN A 539 -3.33 -5.08 13.67
C ASN A 539 -3.99 -4.79 15.03
N PRO A 540 -4.57 -5.81 15.69
CA PRO A 540 -4.95 -5.69 17.09
C PRO A 540 -3.74 -5.39 17.96
N LEU A 541 -3.87 -4.36 18.81
CA LEU A 541 -2.83 -3.93 19.75
C LEU A 541 -3.02 -4.61 21.10
N SER A 542 -1.92 -4.74 21.84
CA SER A 542 -1.94 -5.12 23.25
C SER A 542 -2.83 -4.16 24.06
N PRO A 543 -3.50 -4.66 25.12
CA PRO A 543 -4.36 -3.80 25.94
C PRO A 543 -3.56 -2.71 26.63
N ALA A 544 -4.20 -1.57 26.90
CA ALA A 544 -3.61 -0.47 27.65
C ALA A 544 -3.00 -0.98 28.98
N GLY A 545 -1.83 -0.48 29.34
CA GLY A 545 -1.13 -0.87 30.57
C GLY A 545 -0.41 -2.22 30.51
N TYR A 546 -0.31 -2.88 29.36
CA TYR A 546 0.41 -4.16 29.22
C TYR A 546 1.91 -4.06 29.49
N ARG A 547 2.49 -2.86 29.30
CA ARG A 547 3.89 -2.55 29.61
C ARG A 547 3.94 -1.22 30.39
N SER A 548 4.92 -1.11 31.28
CA SER A 548 5.14 0.10 32.07
C SER A 548 5.84 1.23 31.29
N ASP A 549 6.41 0.93 30.13
CA ASP A 549 7.06 1.87 29.20
C ASP A 549 6.19 2.22 27.98
N VAL A 550 4.89 1.86 28.04
CA VAL A 550 3.86 2.28 27.08
C VAL A 550 2.74 3.00 27.83
N ILE A 551 2.62 4.29 27.61
CA ILE A 551 1.63 5.12 28.28
C ILE A 551 0.45 5.34 27.35
N SER A 552 -0.72 4.87 27.77
CA SER A 552 -1.95 4.89 26.95
C SER A 552 -2.89 6.03 27.40
N PHE A 553 -3.45 6.73 26.40
CA PHE A 553 -4.51 7.74 26.57
C PHE A 553 -5.68 7.38 25.67
N VAL A 554 -6.89 7.39 26.19
CA VAL A 554 -8.10 6.92 25.48
C VAL A 554 -9.18 7.99 25.55
N SER A 555 -9.78 8.35 24.43
CA SER A 555 -10.87 9.33 24.36
C SER A 555 -12.20 8.77 24.87
N ASP A 556 -13.16 9.66 25.12
CA ASP A 556 -14.57 9.26 25.16
C ASP A 556 -15.01 8.69 23.80
N PRO A 557 -16.11 7.90 23.75
CA PRO A 557 -16.67 7.43 22.49
C PRO A 557 -17.03 8.59 21.56
N LEU A 558 -16.70 8.49 20.29
CA LEU A 558 -17.05 9.49 19.29
C LEU A 558 -18.57 9.56 19.13
N ALA A 559 -19.13 10.77 19.05
CA ALA A 559 -20.57 10.97 18.89
C ALA A 559 -21.06 10.70 17.44
N GLU A 560 -20.14 10.79 16.47
CA GLU A 560 -20.41 10.66 15.03
C GLU A 560 -19.19 10.06 14.35
N ASP A 561 -19.41 9.48 13.15
CA ASP A 561 -18.32 9.04 12.30
C ASP A 561 -17.38 10.23 12.02
N THR A 562 -16.09 9.97 12.11
CA THR A 562 -15.09 11.02 11.96
C THR A 562 -14.01 10.54 10.98
N THR A 563 -13.97 11.14 9.80
CA THR A 563 -12.95 10.83 8.80
C THR A 563 -11.70 11.65 9.04
N LEU A 564 -10.60 10.97 9.32
CA LEU A 564 -9.26 11.51 9.41
C LEU A 564 -8.65 11.55 8.01
N ALA A 565 -7.98 12.67 7.65
CA ALA A 565 -7.38 12.82 6.32
C ALA A 565 -6.12 13.66 6.39
N GLY A 566 -4.96 13.03 6.27
CA GLY A 566 -3.65 13.68 6.35
C GLY A 566 -2.74 13.07 7.42
N ASN A 567 -1.74 13.83 7.82
CA ASN A 567 -0.77 13.44 8.85
C ASN A 567 -1.39 13.65 10.25
N LEU A 568 -1.30 12.63 11.09
CA LEU A 568 -1.69 12.74 12.51
C LEU A 568 -0.49 13.26 13.29
N VAL A 569 -0.69 14.25 14.15
CA VAL A 569 0.41 14.96 14.81
C VAL A 569 0.31 14.84 16.32
N ALA A 570 1.34 14.31 16.97
CA ALA A 570 1.49 14.34 18.41
C ALA A 570 2.45 15.48 18.82
N ASN A 571 1.93 16.49 19.50
CA ASN A 571 2.72 17.56 20.12
C ASN A 571 3.00 17.20 21.56
N LEU A 572 4.20 16.72 21.85
CA LEU A 572 4.61 16.23 23.15
C LEU A 572 5.61 17.19 23.81
N PHE A 573 5.31 17.66 24.99
CA PHE A 573 6.28 18.32 25.85
C PHE A 573 6.96 17.27 26.72
N VAL A 574 8.26 17.08 26.54
CA VAL A 574 9.00 15.96 27.14
C VAL A 574 10.31 16.41 27.78
N SER A 575 10.80 15.59 28.72
CA SER A 575 12.19 15.64 29.17
C SER A 575 12.73 14.24 29.42
N THR A 576 14.04 14.11 29.39
CA THR A 576 14.77 12.86 29.70
C THR A 576 16.02 13.16 30.47
N ASP A 577 16.58 12.19 31.19
CA ASP A 577 17.85 12.28 31.92
C ASP A 577 19.10 11.90 31.10
N VAL A 578 18.92 11.62 29.79
CA VAL A 578 19.98 11.32 28.85
C VAL A 578 20.14 12.44 27.80
N GLU A 579 21.22 12.44 27.06
CA GLU A 579 21.56 13.50 26.10
C GLU A 579 20.82 13.37 24.76
N ASP A 580 20.38 12.16 24.40
CA ASP A 580 19.56 11.88 23.23
C ASP A 580 18.72 10.63 23.45
N THR A 581 17.51 10.58 22.87
CA THR A 581 16.57 9.46 22.98
C THR A 581 15.48 9.59 21.92
N ALA A 582 14.65 8.55 21.76
CA ALA A 582 13.50 8.58 20.88
C ALA A 582 12.18 8.68 21.67
N PHE A 583 11.18 9.28 21.02
CA PHE A 583 9.77 9.16 21.38
C PHE A 583 8.98 8.62 20.20
N THR A 584 8.11 7.68 20.49
CA THR A 584 7.22 7.06 19.51
C THR A 584 5.78 7.19 19.97
N TYR A 585 4.86 7.19 19.02
CA TYR A 585 3.45 7.02 19.34
C TYR A 585 2.78 6.07 18.36
N THR A 586 1.70 5.43 18.81
CA THR A 586 0.76 4.69 17.97
C THR A 586 -0.62 5.26 18.20
N ILE A 587 -1.29 5.77 17.16
CA ILE A 587 -2.72 6.12 17.19
C ILE A 587 -3.51 4.93 16.71
N SER A 588 -4.59 4.61 17.43
CA SER A 588 -5.47 3.48 17.17
C SER A 588 -6.93 3.83 17.32
N GLU A 589 -7.78 3.09 16.64
CA GLU A 589 -9.22 3.03 16.87
C GLU A 589 -9.52 1.89 17.83
N VAL A 590 -10.28 2.18 18.87
CA VAL A 590 -10.77 1.20 19.85
C VAL A 590 -12.23 0.92 19.52
N ASP A 591 -12.54 -0.31 19.14
CA ASP A 591 -13.90 -0.74 18.82
C ASP A 591 -14.79 -0.95 20.07
N ALA A 592 -16.05 -1.33 19.84
CA ALA A 592 -17.04 -1.46 20.90
C ALA A 592 -16.73 -2.60 21.89
N ASP A 593 -15.93 -3.59 21.52
CA ASP A 593 -15.50 -4.69 22.40
C ASP A 593 -14.22 -4.36 23.19
N GLY A 594 -13.60 -3.23 22.92
CA GLY A 594 -12.39 -2.73 23.59
C GLY A 594 -11.08 -3.12 22.90
N THR A 595 -11.14 -3.75 21.72
CA THR A 595 -9.93 -4.06 20.94
C THR A 595 -9.45 -2.79 20.24
N ALA A 596 -8.18 -2.45 20.43
CA ALA A 596 -7.53 -1.33 19.74
C ALA A 596 -6.85 -1.84 18.48
N HIS A 597 -6.98 -1.11 17.38
CA HIS A 597 -6.32 -1.41 16.09
C HIS A 597 -5.53 -0.19 15.64
N ASN A 598 -4.26 -0.35 15.30
CA ASN A 598 -3.44 0.79 14.90
C ASN A 598 -3.95 1.43 13.61
N ILE A 599 -3.96 2.76 13.61
CA ILE A 599 -4.21 3.60 12.42
C ILE A 599 -2.86 4.00 11.83
N ARG A 600 -1.99 4.61 12.68
CA ARG A 600 -0.68 5.13 12.30
C ARG A 600 0.29 5.12 13.47
N ASN A 601 1.57 5.03 13.13
CA ASN A 601 2.69 5.23 14.03
C ASN A 601 3.41 6.55 13.69
N GLY A 602 4.11 7.10 14.67
CA GLY A 602 5.03 8.23 14.51
C GLY A 602 6.25 8.07 15.38
N LEU A 603 7.38 8.61 14.93
CA LEU A 603 8.66 8.48 15.60
C LEU A 603 9.51 9.75 15.40
N LEU A 604 10.15 10.21 16.46
CA LEU A 604 11.11 11.33 16.42
C LEU A 604 12.17 11.16 17.51
N THR A 605 13.43 11.43 17.20
CA THR A 605 14.48 11.52 18.22
C THR A 605 14.75 12.96 18.61
N LEU A 606 15.34 13.18 19.79
CA LEU A 606 15.67 14.53 20.27
C LEU A 606 16.66 15.25 19.34
N ALA A 607 17.57 14.50 18.73
CA ALA A 607 18.53 15.07 17.79
C ALA A 607 17.87 15.67 16.55
N TYR A 608 16.67 15.21 16.16
CA TYR A 608 15.91 15.67 14.98
C TYR A 608 14.66 16.46 15.35
N ARG A 609 14.47 16.85 16.61
CA ARG A 609 13.25 17.51 17.11
C ARG A 609 12.89 18.82 16.40
N ASN A 610 13.88 19.50 15.80
CA ASN A 610 13.67 20.78 15.11
C ASN A 610 13.26 20.60 13.64
N ASP A 611 13.74 19.57 13.00
CA ASP A 611 13.43 19.24 11.62
C ASP A 611 13.92 17.80 11.31
N ARG A 612 13.00 16.88 11.05
CA ARG A 612 13.32 15.48 10.76
C ARG A 612 14.05 15.27 9.42
N TYR A 613 14.02 16.27 8.54
CA TYR A 613 14.69 16.24 7.23
C TYR A 613 16.02 17.01 7.21
N ALA A 614 16.48 17.47 8.36
CA ALA A 614 17.77 18.14 8.50
C ALA A 614 18.85 17.19 9.01
N GLN A 615 19.99 17.75 9.37
CA GLN A 615 21.06 17.04 10.09
C GLN A 615 20.73 16.95 11.58
N ALA A 616 21.19 15.87 12.22
CA ALA A 616 21.10 15.70 13.66
C ALA A 616 21.76 16.84 14.43
N VAL A 617 21.09 17.35 15.48
CA VAL A 617 21.60 18.38 16.36
C VAL A 617 21.59 17.90 17.82
N TYR A 618 22.76 17.60 18.36
CA TYR A 618 22.94 17.05 19.71
C TYR A 618 23.16 18.18 20.73
N ASP A 619 22.17 19.05 20.92
CA ASP A 619 22.22 20.21 21.83
C ASP A 619 21.23 20.13 22.99
N TYR A 620 20.56 18.98 23.15
CA TYR A 620 19.64 18.77 24.26
C TYR A 620 20.39 18.70 25.62
N VAL A 621 19.84 19.35 26.60
CA VAL A 621 20.37 19.32 27.96
C VAL A 621 19.48 18.44 28.84
N PRO A 622 19.99 17.35 29.44
CA PRO A 622 19.21 16.44 30.27
C PRO A 622 18.38 17.17 31.34
N GLY A 623 17.09 16.85 31.41
CA GLY A 623 16.11 17.47 32.30
C GLY A 623 15.47 18.75 31.76
N GLN A 624 15.86 19.28 30.62
CA GLN A 624 15.19 20.39 29.98
C GLN A 624 13.86 19.93 29.36
N VAL A 625 12.80 20.72 29.56
CA VAL A 625 11.53 20.47 28.83
C VAL A 625 11.67 21.00 27.43
N VAL A 626 11.35 20.15 26.44
CA VAL A 626 11.31 20.50 25.02
C VAL A 626 9.99 20.05 24.40
N GLU A 627 9.56 20.74 23.36
CA GLU A 627 8.45 20.34 22.53
C GLU A 627 8.94 19.42 21.40
N MET A 628 8.22 18.35 21.16
CA MET A 628 8.44 17.45 20.04
C MET A 628 7.15 17.33 19.23
N GLU A 629 7.19 17.78 17.98
CA GLU A 629 6.13 17.62 17.01
C GLU A 629 6.40 16.36 16.19
N ILE A 630 5.67 15.29 16.50
CA ILE A 630 5.85 13.99 15.86
C ILE A 630 4.73 13.77 14.87
N GLU A 631 5.03 13.79 13.60
CA GLU A 631 4.08 13.54 12.52
C GLU A 631 4.08 12.07 12.08
N SER A 632 2.90 11.52 11.84
CA SER A 632 2.75 10.26 11.09
C SER A 632 2.81 10.48 9.58
N LEU A 633 2.85 9.40 8.82
CA LEU A 633 2.51 9.43 7.40
C LEU A 633 1.00 9.67 7.21
N PRO A 634 0.57 10.26 6.09
CA PRO A 634 -0.85 10.56 5.87
C PRO A 634 -1.68 9.29 5.68
N ILE A 635 -2.95 9.37 6.06
CA ILE A 635 -3.95 8.32 5.86
C ILE A 635 -5.33 8.94 5.62
N VAL A 636 -6.24 8.17 5.02
CA VAL A 636 -7.67 8.47 5.01
C VAL A 636 -8.40 7.36 5.74
N TRP A 637 -8.97 7.71 6.90
CA TRP A 637 -9.53 6.74 7.83
C TRP A 637 -10.78 7.28 8.52
N THR A 638 -11.90 6.58 8.42
CA THR A 638 -13.10 6.92 9.18
C THR A 638 -13.17 6.12 10.48
N VAL A 639 -13.06 6.81 11.60
CA VAL A 639 -13.34 6.27 12.93
C VAL A 639 -14.85 6.25 13.15
N SER A 640 -15.41 5.08 13.42
CA SER A 640 -16.87 4.91 13.53
C SER A 640 -17.44 5.56 14.82
N ALA A 641 -18.67 6.05 14.74
CA ALA A 641 -19.43 6.52 15.91
C ALA A 641 -19.51 5.44 16.98
N GLY A 642 -19.30 5.82 18.23
CA GLY A 642 -19.25 4.89 19.37
C GLY A 642 -17.88 4.27 19.63
N ASN A 643 -16.96 4.27 18.67
CA ASN A 643 -15.58 3.88 18.86
C ASN A 643 -14.78 5.01 19.51
N ARG A 644 -13.58 4.71 19.97
CA ARG A 644 -12.69 5.65 20.67
C ARG A 644 -11.37 5.79 19.94
N ILE A 645 -10.69 6.89 20.19
CA ILE A 645 -9.29 7.10 19.79
C ILE A 645 -8.39 6.74 20.98
N ARG A 646 -7.35 5.95 20.73
CA ARG A 646 -6.30 5.69 21.72
C ARG A 646 -4.96 6.12 21.13
N ILE A 647 -4.15 6.77 21.96
CA ILE A 647 -2.74 7.02 21.69
C ILE A 647 -1.88 6.29 22.71
N ASP A 648 -0.90 5.54 22.25
CA ASP A 648 0.13 4.92 23.08
C ASP A 648 1.45 5.63 22.82
N ILE A 649 2.10 6.12 23.87
CA ILE A 649 3.39 6.80 23.81
C ILE A 649 4.46 5.91 24.42
N SER A 650 5.59 5.74 23.72
CA SER A 650 6.73 4.95 24.13
C SER A 650 8.03 5.56 23.59
N SER A 651 9.14 4.80 23.60
CA SER A 651 10.44 5.20 23.06
C SER A 651 11.04 4.23 22.05
N SER A 652 10.26 3.24 21.61
CA SER A 652 10.70 2.23 20.62
C SER A 652 9.54 1.69 19.84
N ASP A 653 9.84 1.14 18.66
CA ASP A 653 8.93 0.39 17.78
C ASP A 653 9.73 -0.67 17.03
N PHE A 654 10.12 -1.72 17.75
CA PHE A 654 11.04 -2.75 17.27
C PHE A 654 10.28 -4.03 16.86
N PRO A 655 10.56 -4.66 15.74
CA PRO A 655 11.70 -4.47 14.83
C PRO A 655 11.41 -3.66 13.56
N GLU A 656 10.40 -2.81 13.52
CA GLU A 656 10.23 -1.90 12.38
C GLU A 656 11.44 -0.95 12.30
N PHE A 657 11.75 -0.30 13.43
CA PHE A 657 12.92 0.56 13.55
C PHE A 657 13.94 0.02 14.53
N SER A 658 15.17 0.48 14.38
CA SER A 658 16.25 0.23 15.34
C SER A 658 15.92 0.85 16.71
N ASN A 659 16.44 0.25 17.78
CA ASN A 659 16.30 0.78 19.13
C ASN A 659 17.26 1.93 19.36
N HIS A 660 16.76 3.10 19.77
CA HIS A 660 17.63 4.19 20.18
C HIS A 660 18.48 3.78 21.38
N THR A 661 19.80 3.96 21.29
CA THR A 661 20.75 3.56 22.34
C THR A 661 20.76 4.47 23.56
N ASN A 662 20.04 5.60 23.52
CA ASN A 662 20.03 6.69 24.52
C ASN A 662 21.42 7.35 24.67
N THR A 663 22.22 7.34 23.61
CA THR A 663 23.53 8.00 23.51
C THR A 663 23.55 8.91 22.30
N VAL A 664 24.38 9.94 22.33
CA VAL A 664 24.57 10.86 21.21
C VAL A 664 25.40 10.23 20.08
N GLY A 665 25.14 10.66 18.85
CA GLY A 665 25.89 10.24 17.67
C GLY A 665 25.13 9.24 16.80
N ASN A 666 25.75 8.87 15.70
CA ASN A 666 25.15 7.96 14.74
C ASN A 666 24.88 6.58 15.35
N TRP A 667 23.63 6.14 15.30
CA TRP A 667 23.19 4.85 15.84
C TRP A 667 24.02 3.66 15.32
N ALA A 668 24.37 3.64 14.03
CA ALA A 668 25.08 2.53 13.43
C ALA A 668 26.50 2.30 14.00
N GLU A 669 27.10 3.31 14.60
CA GLU A 669 28.44 3.28 15.22
C GLU A 669 28.41 3.03 16.74
N GLN A 670 27.20 3.04 17.36
CA GLN A 670 27.07 2.87 18.81
C GLN A 670 27.43 1.46 19.25
N THR A 671 28.11 1.35 20.39
CA THR A 671 28.54 0.08 21.00
C THR A 671 27.94 -0.16 22.37
N GLU A 672 27.28 0.83 22.95
CA GLU A 672 26.73 0.79 24.30
C GLU A 672 25.32 1.40 24.31
N THR A 673 24.50 0.97 25.26
CA THR A 673 23.17 1.51 25.51
C THR A 673 23.08 2.09 26.91
N LYS A 674 22.17 3.04 27.13
CA LYS A 674 21.79 3.59 28.44
C LYS A 674 20.29 3.42 28.69
N ILE A 675 19.91 3.22 29.93
CA ILE A 675 18.51 3.32 30.34
C ILE A 675 18.16 4.80 30.49
N ALA A 676 16.99 5.20 30.01
CA ALA A 676 16.51 6.57 30.06
C ALA A 676 15.22 6.69 30.90
N ASN A 677 15.13 7.74 31.73
CA ASN A 677 13.92 8.10 32.44
C ASN A 677 13.20 9.20 31.63
N GLN A 678 12.09 8.83 31.04
CA GLN A 678 11.27 9.70 30.19
C GLN A 678 10.17 10.37 31.01
N THR A 679 9.89 11.64 30.73
CA THR A 679 8.79 12.36 31.33
C THR A 679 7.98 13.10 30.27
N ILE A 680 6.67 12.91 30.29
CA ILE A 680 5.69 13.61 29.45
C ILE A 680 5.00 14.64 30.35
N TYR A 681 4.97 15.90 29.90
CA TYR A 681 4.33 17.02 30.62
C TYR A 681 2.90 17.19 30.10
N ILE A 682 1.98 17.46 31.00
CA ILE A 682 0.54 17.47 30.78
C ILE A 682 -0.07 18.71 31.37
N GLY A 683 -0.86 19.43 30.59
CA GLY A 683 -1.62 20.62 31.08
C GLY A 683 -0.77 21.82 31.45
N GLY A 684 -1.40 22.85 32.00
CA GLY A 684 -0.73 24.09 32.43
C GLY A 684 0.05 24.76 31.28
N GLU A 685 1.36 24.92 31.47
CA GLU A 685 2.27 25.55 30.52
C GLU A 685 2.72 24.59 29.41
N TYR A 686 2.59 23.28 29.60
CA TYR A 686 3.08 22.22 28.69
C TYR A 686 1.96 21.26 28.32
N PRO A 687 0.99 21.69 27.48
CA PRO A 687 -0.20 20.91 27.18
C PRO A 687 0.05 19.90 26.04
N SER A 688 0.71 18.78 26.34
CA SER A 688 0.86 17.72 25.36
C SER A 688 -0.49 17.31 24.75
N SER A 689 -0.52 17.15 23.44
CA SER A 689 -1.76 16.96 22.68
C SER A 689 -1.55 16.13 21.42
N VAL A 690 -2.68 15.68 20.82
CA VAL A 690 -2.72 15.04 19.50
C VAL A 690 -3.68 15.82 18.62
N THR A 691 -3.24 16.22 17.45
CA THR A 691 -4.07 16.89 16.43
C THR A 691 -4.34 15.94 15.28
N LEU A 692 -5.61 15.76 14.97
CA LEU A 692 -6.14 14.88 13.93
C LEU A 692 -6.78 15.75 12.86
N PRO A 693 -6.23 15.81 11.64
CA PRO A 693 -6.88 16.49 10.51
C PRO A 693 -8.12 15.72 10.11
N THR A 694 -9.22 16.44 9.86
CA THR A 694 -10.51 15.86 9.50
C THR A 694 -10.97 16.27 8.11
N LEU A 695 -11.76 15.43 7.47
CA LEU A 695 -12.35 15.66 6.16
C LEU A 695 -13.85 15.33 6.20
N SER A 696 -14.67 16.28 5.77
CA SER A 696 -16.09 16.02 5.51
C SER A 696 -16.22 15.37 4.14
N LEU A 697 -16.39 14.07 4.10
CA LEU A 697 -16.81 13.38 2.88
C LEU A 697 -18.25 13.85 2.62
N GLY A 698 -18.48 14.64 1.56
CA GLY A 698 -19.80 15.21 1.27
C GLY A 698 -20.88 14.11 1.25
N ALA A 699 -21.98 14.36 1.97
CA ALA A 699 -23.12 13.46 2.08
C ALA A 699 -23.84 13.24 0.75
#